data_e21619a01ac03194304502dfc3b59166
#
_entry.id   e21619a01ac03194304502dfc3b59166
#
_cell.length_a   1.000
_cell.length_b   1.000
_cell.length_c   1.000
_cell.angle_alpha   90.00
_cell.angle_beta   90.00
_cell.angle_gamma   90.00
#
_symmetry.space_group_name_H-M   'P 1'
#
loop_
_entity.id
_entity.type
_entity.pdbx_description
1 polymer ?
#
loop_
_entity_poly.entity_id
_entity_poly.type
_entity_poly.pdbx_seq_one_letter_code
_entity_poly.pdbx_strand_id
1 'polypeptide(L)'
;MKKIAILSAGIMMLSACGSNPFLTEWTGEDQFPPFDKIRLSDYVPAVKAGIEQQKAEVNAIVANTEAPTFENTVAAYELSGKLLARTLGVLYNVSESDATPAMQAVMDEVTPLVTTSSDEIFMNKALFDRVAAVFADTASLDREQYMVTKKLYNAFIDNGVALGEAERARFKEISSELATLTQKFGNNLLAENNAFASEVGIPVSSYPFFMTTCEDRAKREAAFKAYSTRCCHGNANDNKQVLLDIMRLRTEKAQLLGYDCSADQILSDKMAHDHATVDAFLSKIMTKAVARAKKEIVSMQEFMDKDIAAGLLPAGSTIQPWDWWFYSEKVRKAQYDLDENITKQYFQLENVRNGVFKAAEMLYGIKIEPVKGLPVYNPEVETFKVFDADNSLLGIFLTDYLPRSTKRGGAWMNNFREQYVDASGKDIRPIVVNVCNFGQPEDTVKLLTIDEVQTAFHEFGHALHGLLTKCHYVDVSGTSVARDFVETFSQFNENWAFQPEILAKYAFHYQTGEVIPDSLVTKINNAAKFNQGFMTTELCAASILDMKWHELGPDTDWNNLDIEAFEKNVCREMGLIDQIIPRYRSTYFNHTFGGGYSAGYYGYLWAEVLDKDAFEYWESNGLWNPEMARKFRSLFLEKGGSEEPMTLYREFRGADPDPDALIRARGLE
;
A
#
# COMPACT_ATOMS: atom_id res chain seq x y z
N MET A 1 42.84 -1.34 16.09
CA MET A 1 41.53 -1.29 16.81
C MET A 1 41.61 -0.17 17.86
N LYS A 2 41.25 1.05 17.47
CA LYS A 2 41.08 2.17 18.42
C LYS A 2 39.58 2.34 18.62
N LYS A 3 39.15 2.16 19.87
CA LYS A 3 37.77 2.34 20.31
C LYS A 3 37.36 3.79 20.10
N ILE A 4 36.34 4.02 19.27
CA ILE A 4 35.67 5.31 19.17
C ILE A 4 34.81 5.42 20.44
N ALA A 5 35.20 6.31 21.33
CA ALA A 5 34.40 6.68 22.52
C ALA A 5 33.36 7.68 22.09
N ILE A 6 32.12 7.23 21.98
CA ILE A 6 30.96 8.11 21.83
C ILE A 6 30.79 8.84 23.17
N LEU A 7 31.04 10.15 23.16
CA LEU A 7 30.76 11.03 24.28
C LEU A 7 29.23 11.17 24.41
N SER A 8 28.62 10.47 25.34
CA SER A 8 27.27 10.74 25.78
C SER A 8 27.25 12.05 26.60
N ALA A 9 26.94 13.15 25.92
CA ALA A 9 26.65 14.40 26.60
C ALA A 9 25.30 14.30 27.31
N GLY A 10 25.31 14.04 28.59
CA GLY A 10 24.13 13.99 29.44
C GLY A 10 23.49 15.37 29.55
N ILE A 11 22.31 15.52 28.97
CA ILE A 11 21.42 16.65 29.26
C ILE A 11 20.68 16.33 30.56
N MET A 12 21.14 16.91 31.70
CA MET A 12 20.31 17.02 32.90
C MET A 12 19.23 18.06 32.65
N MET A 13 17.99 17.62 32.38
CA MET A 13 16.81 18.46 32.50
C MET A 13 15.99 18.08 33.74
N LEU A 14 15.56 19.10 34.42
CA LEU A 14 14.89 19.15 35.69
C LEU A 14 13.67 18.23 35.82
N SER A 15 13.64 17.50 36.91
CA SER A 15 12.53 16.75 37.46
C SER A 15 11.37 17.62 37.91
N ALA A 16 10.24 17.52 37.18
CA ALA A 16 8.88 17.65 37.75
C ALA A 16 7.84 17.11 36.75
N CYS A 17 7.08 16.10 37.12
CA CYS A 17 6.11 15.33 36.36
C CYS A 17 6.75 14.17 35.57
N GLY A 18 6.17 12.98 35.71
CA GLY A 18 6.59 11.66 35.19
C GLY A 18 7.45 11.69 33.93
N SER A 19 8.60 11.02 33.96
CA SER A 19 9.56 11.01 32.84
C SER A 19 8.89 10.56 31.55
N ASN A 20 8.97 11.36 30.49
CA ASN A 20 8.48 11.01 29.17
C ASN A 20 9.07 9.67 28.71
N PRO A 21 8.24 8.63 28.44
CA PRO A 21 8.72 7.27 28.15
C PRO A 21 9.59 7.18 26.90
N PHE A 22 9.43 8.09 25.94
CA PHE A 22 10.26 8.10 24.73
C PHE A 22 11.70 8.54 24.98
N LEU A 23 11.94 9.40 25.98
CA LEU A 23 13.27 9.95 26.28
C LEU A 23 14.19 8.97 27.02
N THR A 24 13.67 7.81 27.38
CA THR A 24 14.45 6.74 28.02
C THR A 24 14.45 5.50 27.13
N GLU A 25 15.51 4.70 27.19
CA GLU A 25 15.47 3.41 26.51
C GLU A 25 14.44 2.49 27.13
N TRP A 26 13.75 1.75 26.26
CA TRP A 26 12.78 0.77 26.71
C TRP A 26 13.50 -0.50 27.14
N THR A 27 13.36 -0.83 28.40
CA THR A 27 14.01 -2.00 29.04
C THR A 27 13.07 -3.19 29.20
N GLY A 28 11.81 -3.05 28.74
CA GLY A 28 10.83 -4.14 28.74
C GLY A 28 11.21 -5.26 27.81
N GLU A 29 10.40 -6.32 27.81
CA GLU A 29 10.60 -7.50 26.97
C GLU A 29 10.67 -7.09 25.49
N ASP A 30 11.72 -7.49 24.81
CA ASP A 30 12.03 -7.18 23.42
C ASP A 30 12.00 -5.66 23.07
N GLN A 31 12.17 -4.78 24.07
CA GLN A 31 12.05 -3.33 23.91
C GLN A 31 10.69 -2.92 23.31
N PHE A 32 9.63 -3.59 23.73
CA PHE A 32 8.27 -3.31 23.28
C PHE A 32 7.80 -1.92 23.78
N PRO A 33 7.03 -1.16 22.97
CA PRO A 33 6.53 0.16 23.37
C PRO A 33 5.71 0.09 24.65
N PRO A 34 5.99 0.92 25.66
CA PRO A 34 5.23 0.95 26.91
C PRO A 34 3.93 1.76 26.74
N PHE A 35 2.99 1.27 25.94
CA PHE A 35 1.74 1.96 25.59
C PHE A 35 0.92 2.39 26.82
N ASP A 36 1.02 1.64 27.93
CA ASP A 36 0.37 1.97 29.20
C ASP A 36 0.91 3.23 29.88
N LYS A 37 2.10 3.70 29.48
CA LYS A 37 2.78 4.88 30.04
C LYS A 37 2.82 6.06 29.08
N ILE A 38 2.65 5.83 27.76
CA ILE A 38 2.69 6.88 26.76
C ILE A 38 1.42 7.73 26.80
N ARG A 39 1.56 9.03 26.78
CA ARG A 39 0.49 10.02 26.78
C ARG A 39 0.62 10.93 25.56
N LEU A 40 -0.48 11.54 25.13
CA LEU A 40 -0.47 12.49 24.01
C LEU A 40 0.53 13.64 24.20
N SER A 41 0.69 14.11 25.43
CA SER A 41 1.64 15.17 25.79
C SER A 41 3.12 14.78 25.63
N ASP A 42 3.43 13.49 25.47
CA ASP A 42 4.80 13.00 25.39
C ASP A 42 5.37 13.10 23.96
N TYR A 43 4.51 13.06 22.93
CA TYR A 43 4.95 12.99 21.53
C TYR A 43 5.71 14.23 21.07
N VAL A 44 5.14 15.42 21.19
CA VAL A 44 5.76 16.65 20.68
C VAL A 44 7.13 16.93 21.32
N PRO A 45 7.29 16.83 22.66
CA PRO A 45 8.61 16.98 23.27
C PRO A 45 9.62 15.93 22.83
N ALA A 46 9.19 14.66 22.64
CA ALA A 46 10.05 13.58 22.19
C ALA A 46 10.49 13.78 20.73
N VAL A 47 9.57 14.20 19.85
CA VAL A 47 9.90 14.53 18.45
C VAL A 47 10.91 15.67 18.38
N LYS A 48 10.70 16.77 19.14
CA LYS A 48 11.66 17.89 19.18
C LYS A 48 13.04 17.44 19.66
N ALA A 49 13.09 16.65 20.73
CA ALA A 49 14.36 16.10 21.24
C ALA A 49 15.01 15.15 20.25
N GLY A 50 14.23 14.29 19.56
CA GLY A 50 14.72 13.38 18.54
C GLY A 50 15.28 14.09 17.30
N ILE A 51 14.64 15.18 16.86
CA ILE A 51 15.14 16.03 15.78
C ILE A 51 16.48 16.67 16.16
N GLU A 52 16.59 17.25 17.34
CA GLU A 52 17.85 17.86 17.80
C GLU A 52 18.96 16.83 17.93
N GLN A 53 18.67 15.63 18.42
CA GLN A 53 19.64 14.53 18.46
C GLN A 53 20.10 14.13 17.06
N GLN A 54 19.18 13.91 16.14
CA GLN A 54 19.51 13.53 14.75
C GLN A 54 20.34 14.62 14.05
N LYS A 55 19.99 15.89 14.25
CA LYS A 55 20.80 17.02 13.73
C LYS A 55 22.23 17.00 14.26
N ALA A 56 22.41 16.73 15.55
CA ALA A 56 23.75 16.61 16.14
C ALA A 56 24.54 15.44 15.57
N GLU A 57 23.89 14.28 15.38
CA GLU A 57 24.49 13.08 14.78
C GLU A 57 24.89 13.33 13.31
N VAL A 58 24.01 13.93 12.50
CA VAL A 58 24.29 14.32 11.12
C VAL A 58 25.43 15.34 11.04
N ASN A 59 25.44 16.34 11.92
CA ASN A 59 26.53 17.32 11.98
C ASN A 59 27.87 16.67 12.32
N ALA A 60 27.87 15.63 13.17
CA ALA A 60 29.10 14.88 13.46
C ALA A 60 29.60 14.09 12.24
N ILE A 61 28.71 13.53 11.43
CA ILE A 61 29.08 12.90 10.14
C ILE A 61 29.70 13.93 9.20
N VAL A 62 29.07 15.08 9.04
CA VAL A 62 29.57 16.18 8.17
C VAL A 62 30.92 16.72 8.64
N ALA A 63 31.09 16.87 9.96
CA ALA A 63 32.33 17.38 10.55
C ALA A 63 33.49 16.38 10.56
N ASN A 64 33.25 15.11 10.20
CA ASN A 64 34.31 14.12 10.13
C ASN A 64 35.32 14.46 9.02
N THR A 65 36.59 14.66 9.38
CA THR A 65 37.66 15.02 8.47
C THR A 65 38.31 13.82 7.75
N GLU A 66 37.96 12.61 8.15
CA GLU A 66 38.42 11.40 7.45
C GLU A 66 37.70 11.27 6.09
N ALA A 67 38.35 10.61 5.14
CA ALA A 67 37.77 10.32 3.85
C ALA A 67 36.40 9.58 4.04
N PRO A 68 35.38 9.92 3.25
CA PRO A 68 34.12 9.23 3.32
C PRO A 68 34.23 7.73 3.05
N THR A 69 33.71 6.92 3.96
CA THR A 69 33.53 5.47 3.81
C THR A 69 32.11 5.11 4.07
N PHE A 70 31.73 3.91 3.72
CA PHE A 70 30.38 3.42 4.02
C PHE A 70 30.10 3.54 5.55
N GLU A 71 31.02 3.09 6.39
CA GLU A 71 30.84 3.04 7.84
C GLU A 71 30.74 4.43 8.48
N ASN A 72 31.61 5.37 8.05
CA ASN A 72 31.65 6.70 8.67
C ASN A 72 30.67 7.72 8.05
N THR A 73 29.89 7.28 7.04
CA THR A 73 28.95 8.14 6.31
C THR A 73 27.57 7.50 6.24
N VAL A 74 27.38 6.43 5.46
CA VAL A 74 26.07 5.83 5.20
C VAL A 74 25.59 5.04 6.42
N ALA A 75 26.38 4.10 6.94
CA ALA A 75 26.02 3.34 8.14
C ALA A 75 25.86 4.25 9.38
N ALA A 76 26.67 5.31 9.48
CA ALA A 76 26.50 6.30 10.55
C ALA A 76 25.18 7.06 10.42
N TYR A 77 24.72 7.37 9.19
CA TYR A 77 23.43 7.99 8.93
C TYR A 77 22.26 7.03 9.25
N GLU A 78 22.34 5.78 8.80
CA GLU A 78 21.36 4.72 9.10
C GLU A 78 21.13 4.52 10.60
N LEU A 79 22.17 4.66 11.39
CA LEU A 79 22.11 4.52 12.84
C LEU A 79 21.72 5.82 13.56
N SER A 80 21.55 6.93 12.84
CA SER A 80 21.15 8.22 13.40
C SER A 80 19.65 8.30 13.67
N GLY A 81 19.22 9.25 14.49
CA GLY A 81 17.82 9.56 14.70
C GLY A 81 16.98 8.49 15.39
N LYS A 82 17.59 7.56 16.15
CA LYS A 82 16.87 6.45 16.79
C LYS A 82 15.72 6.88 17.71
N LEU A 83 15.90 7.99 18.44
CA LEU A 83 14.84 8.53 19.28
C LEU A 83 13.66 9.04 18.45
N LEU A 84 13.96 9.73 17.34
CA LEU A 84 12.95 10.23 16.43
C LEU A 84 12.19 9.07 15.77
N ALA A 85 12.91 8.10 15.20
CA ALA A 85 12.34 6.91 14.56
C ALA A 85 11.44 6.13 15.53
N ARG A 86 11.88 5.88 16.77
CA ARG A 86 11.09 5.21 17.79
C ARG A 86 9.82 5.98 18.16
N THR A 87 9.89 7.30 18.24
CA THR A 87 8.74 8.15 18.56
C THR A 87 7.74 8.18 17.40
N LEU A 88 8.23 8.35 16.16
CA LEU A 88 7.39 8.41 14.97
C LEU A 88 6.78 7.05 14.64
N GLY A 89 7.49 5.94 14.86
CA GLY A 89 6.95 4.60 14.67
C GLY A 89 5.70 4.35 15.52
N VAL A 90 5.68 4.85 16.77
CA VAL A 90 4.48 4.78 17.60
C VAL A 90 3.42 5.79 17.16
N LEU A 91 3.82 7.05 16.96
CA LEU A 91 2.90 8.12 16.62
C LEU A 91 2.10 7.85 15.35
N TYR A 92 2.78 7.51 14.26
CA TYR A 92 2.12 7.28 12.96
C TYR A 92 1.17 6.08 13.00
N ASN A 93 1.58 4.98 13.62
CA ASN A 93 0.71 3.82 13.75
C ASN A 93 -0.55 4.14 14.57
N VAL A 94 -0.40 4.79 15.72
CA VAL A 94 -1.54 5.11 16.58
C VAL A 94 -2.42 6.22 15.96
N SER A 95 -1.83 7.20 15.25
CA SER A 95 -2.60 8.25 14.59
C SER A 95 -3.52 7.77 13.47
N GLU A 96 -3.27 6.58 12.89
CA GLU A 96 -4.12 5.97 11.87
C GLU A 96 -5.12 4.97 12.46
N SER A 97 -4.69 4.24 13.51
CA SER A 97 -5.51 3.20 14.11
C SER A 97 -6.36 3.68 15.30
N ASP A 98 -6.01 4.81 15.92
CA ASP A 98 -6.80 5.46 17.00
C ASP A 98 -6.78 7.00 16.88
N ALA A 99 -7.27 7.48 15.73
CA ALA A 99 -7.27 8.88 15.28
C ALA A 99 -8.29 9.74 16.04
N THR A 100 -8.09 9.95 17.35
CA THR A 100 -8.92 10.89 18.12
C THR A 100 -8.65 12.34 17.72
N PRO A 101 -9.58 13.29 17.95
CA PRO A 101 -9.32 14.71 17.69
C PRO A 101 -8.09 15.25 18.44
N ALA A 102 -7.79 14.71 19.61
CA ALA A 102 -6.61 15.09 20.39
C ALA A 102 -5.32 14.53 19.76
N MET A 103 -5.34 13.34 19.19
CA MET A 103 -4.24 12.76 18.40
C MET A 103 -4.01 13.57 17.12
N GLN A 104 -5.09 13.98 16.45
CA GLN A 104 -4.98 14.82 15.24
C GLN A 104 -4.29 16.15 15.54
N ALA A 105 -4.60 16.79 16.69
CA ALA A 105 -3.91 18.02 17.10
C ALA A 105 -2.40 17.80 17.34
N VAL A 106 -1.99 16.63 17.84
CA VAL A 106 -0.57 16.25 17.94
C VAL A 106 0.06 16.14 16.54
N MET A 107 -0.62 15.49 15.60
CA MET A 107 -0.14 15.34 14.22
C MET A 107 0.01 16.70 13.53
N ASP A 108 -0.92 17.63 13.74
CA ASP A 108 -0.88 18.99 13.17
C ASP A 108 0.36 19.77 13.66
N GLU A 109 0.82 19.53 14.89
CA GLU A 109 2.05 20.14 15.42
C GLU A 109 3.31 19.39 14.95
N VAL A 110 3.28 18.05 14.92
CA VAL A 110 4.47 17.23 14.63
C VAL A 110 4.83 17.24 13.14
N THR A 111 3.84 17.15 12.25
CA THR A 111 4.09 17.01 10.80
C THR A 111 4.99 18.11 10.23
N PRO A 112 4.75 19.42 10.52
CA PRO A 112 5.65 20.47 10.03
C PRO A 112 7.07 20.38 10.59
N LEU A 113 7.24 19.94 11.86
CA LEU A 113 8.55 19.79 12.48
C LEU A 113 9.39 18.70 11.78
N VAL A 114 8.76 17.55 11.53
CA VAL A 114 9.42 16.43 10.86
C VAL A 114 9.76 16.77 9.41
N THR A 115 8.82 17.38 8.67
CA THR A 115 9.04 17.81 7.30
C THR A 115 10.20 18.79 7.20
N THR A 116 10.23 19.82 8.05
CA THR A 116 11.31 20.80 8.06
C THR A 116 12.66 20.15 8.37
N SER A 117 12.71 19.21 9.33
CA SER A 117 13.93 18.51 9.67
C SER A 117 14.43 17.61 8.55
N SER A 118 13.52 16.91 7.87
CA SER A 118 13.83 16.09 6.70
C SER A 118 14.41 16.94 5.55
N ASP A 119 13.78 18.07 5.25
CA ASP A 119 14.26 19.01 4.23
C ASP A 119 15.67 19.52 4.55
N GLU A 120 15.95 19.89 5.81
CA GLU A 120 17.26 20.33 6.25
C GLU A 120 18.34 19.26 6.03
N ILE A 121 18.01 17.98 6.26
CA ILE A 121 18.95 16.86 6.04
C ILE A 121 19.16 16.64 4.54
N PHE A 122 18.09 16.45 3.76
CA PHE A 122 18.21 16.11 2.34
C PHE A 122 18.65 17.27 1.45
N MET A 123 18.64 18.50 1.96
CA MET A 123 19.28 19.66 1.32
C MET A 123 20.69 19.98 1.82
N ASN A 124 21.23 19.15 2.73
CA ASN A 124 22.59 19.33 3.24
C ASN A 124 23.61 18.86 2.23
N LYS A 125 24.18 19.81 1.47
CA LYS A 125 25.16 19.53 0.43
C LYS A 125 26.42 18.85 0.99
N ALA A 126 26.88 19.19 2.17
CA ALA A 126 28.09 18.61 2.74
C ALA A 126 27.88 17.11 3.11
N LEU A 127 26.70 16.75 3.59
CA LEU A 127 26.33 15.36 3.79
C LEU A 127 26.20 14.63 2.44
N PHE A 128 25.53 15.23 1.47
CA PHE A 128 25.40 14.68 0.13
C PHE A 128 26.76 14.41 -0.52
N ASP A 129 27.72 15.35 -0.42
CA ASP A 129 29.06 15.18 -1.02
C ASP A 129 29.79 13.96 -0.42
N ARG A 130 29.58 13.67 0.86
CA ARG A 130 30.13 12.45 1.49
C ARG A 130 29.41 11.19 0.97
N VAL A 131 28.09 11.19 0.89
CA VAL A 131 27.30 10.07 0.34
C VAL A 131 27.66 9.82 -1.13
N ALA A 132 27.79 10.87 -1.94
CA ALA A 132 28.18 10.78 -3.34
C ALA A 132 29.60 10.20 -3.52
N ALA A 133 30.54 10.54 -2.62
CA ALA A 133 31.88 9.95 -2.65
C ALA A 133 31.85 8.45 -2.34
N VAL A 134 31.02 7.99 -1.39
CA VAL A 134 30.82 6.57 -1.11
C VAL A 134 30.16 5.87 -2.30
N PHE A 135 29.13 6.49 -2.88
CA PHE A 135 28.41 5.94 -4.04
C PHE A 135 29.31 5.81 -5.30
N ALA A 136 30.30 6.68 -5.45
CA ALA A 136 31.27 6.62 -6.55
C ALA A 136 32.24 5.44 -6.43
N ASP A 137 32.48 4.90 -5.22
CA ASP A 137 33.36 3.76 -4.95
C ASP A 137 32.58 2.47 -4.71
N THR A 138 31.78 2.07 -5.70
CA THR A 138 30.94 0.86 -5.62
C THR A 138 31.72 -0.44 -5.43
N ALA A 139 33.01 -0.47 -5.78
CA ALA A 139 33.86 -1.65 -5.67
C ALA A 139 34.19 -2.01 -4.20
N SER A 140 34.07 -1.06 -3.28
CA SER A 140 34.31 -1.26 -1.85
C SER A 140 33.08 -1.75 -1.09
N LEU A 141 31.91 -1.75 -1.73
CA LEU A 141 30.60 -2.04 -1.11
C LEU A 141 30.18 -3.50 -1.39
N ASP A 142 29.64 -4.16 -0.37
CA ASP A 142 28.84 -5.36 -0.62
C ASP A 142 27.49 -4.97 -1.23
N ARG A 143 26.67 -5.96 -1.59
CA ARG A 143 25.43 -5.71 -2.32
C ARG A 143 24.40 -4.94 -1.51
N GLU A 144 24.24 -5.26 -0.24
CA GLU A 144 23.31 -4.55 0.64
C GLU A 144 23.78 -3.11 0.89
N GLN A 145 25.07 -2.92 1.17
CA GLN A 145 25.69 -1.59 1.32
C GLN A 145 25.50 -0.73 0.07
N TYR A 146 25.64 -1.33 -1.11
CA TYR A 146 25.37 -0.64 -2.37
C TYR A 146 23.91 -0.18 -2.47
N MET A 147 22.94 -1.05 -2.16
CA MET A 147 21.51 -0.72 -2.26
C MET A 147 21.13 0.38 -1.27
N VAL A 148 21.59 0.33 -0.04
CA VAL A 148 21.37 1.39 0.95
C VAL A 148 21.99 2.71 0.48
N THR A 149 23.23 2.68 0.01
CA THR A 149 23.92 3.87 -0.49
C THR A 149 23.21 4.47 -1.71
N LYS A 150 22.79 3.63 -2.66
CA LYS A 150 22.01 4.03 -3.84
C LYS A 150 20.69 4.70 -3.43
N LYS A 151 19.97 4.10 -2.50
CA LYS A 151 18.69 4.63 -2.02
C LYS A 151 18.87 5.99 -1.34
N LEU A 152 19.85 6.11 -0.46
CA LEU A 152 20.18 7.38 0.20
C LEU A 152 20.64 8.44 -0.82
N TYR A 153 21.50 8.08 -1.76
CA TYR A 153 21.96 8.97 -2.84
C TYR A 153 20.78 9.50 -3.66
N ASN A 154 19.89 8.61 -4.11
CA ASN A 154 18.71 8.97 -4.87
C ASN A 154 17.77 9.88 -4.06
N ALA A 155 17.57 9.61 -2.78
CA ALA A 155 16.77 10.46 -1.91
C ALA A 155 17.30 11.92 -1.87
N PHE A 156 18.61 12.13 -1.84
CA PHE A 156 19.20 13.46 -1.95
C PHE A 156 18.93 14.11 -3.32
N ILE A 157 19.11 13.37 -4.40
CA ILE A 157 18.88 13.86 -5.78
C ILE A 157 17.40 14.25 -5.95
N ASP A 158 16.47 13.39 -5.55
CA ASP A 158 15.02 13.61 -5.65
C ASP A 158 14.52 14.78 -4.80
N ASN A 159 15.28 15.18 -3.79
CA ASN A 159 15.05 16.39 -3.00
C ASN A 159 15.81 17.63 -3.52
N GLY A 160 16.48 17.53 -4.67
CA GLY A 160 17.05 18.67 -5.37
C GLY A 160 18.35 19.20 -4.79
N VAL A 161 19.11 18.41 -4.03
CA VAL A 161 20.39 18.85 -3.44
C VAL A 161 21.44 19.26 -4.48
N ALA A 162 21.41 18.64 -5.66
CA ALA A 162 22.32 18.90 -6.76
C ALA A 162 21.97 20.16 -7.59
N LEU A 163 20.80 20.75 -7.39
CA LEU A 163 20.32 21.94 -8.10
C LEU A 163 21.11 23.18 -7.74
N GLY A 164 21.18 24.14 -8.68
CA GLY A 164 21.68 25.49 -8.43
C GLY A 164 20.81 26.24 -7.40
N GLU A 165 21.31 27.35 -6.87
CA GLU A 165 20.63 28.07 -5.78
C GLU A 165 19.21 28.55 -6.17
N ALA A 166 19.06 29.12 -7.38
CA ALA A 166 17.78 29.58 -7.90
C ALA A 166 16.80 28.44 -8.16
N GLU A 167 17.28 27.34 -8.76
CA GLU A 167 16.49 26.16 -9.05
C GLU A 167 16.02 25.47 -7.73
N ARG A 168 16.88 25.42 -6.72
CA ARG A 168 16.56 24.89 -5.40
C ARG A 168 15.50 25.71 -4.66
N ALA A 169 15.56 27.04 -4.80
CA ALA A 169 14.52 27.91 -4.26
C ALA A 169 13.16 27.62 -4.94
N ARG A 170 13.16 27.50 -6.29
CA ARG A 170 11.95 27.17 -7.04
C ARG A 170 11.42 25.78 -6.70
N PHE A 171 12.30 24.78 -6.55
CA PHE A 171 11.93 23.42 -6.13
C PHE A 171 11.21 23.40 -4.78
N LYS A 172 11.66 24.20 -3.79
CA LYS A 172 11.00 24.34 -2.49
C LYS A 172 9.61 24.97 -2.61
N GLU A 173 9.48 26.02 -3.41
CA GLU A 173 8.19 26.65 -3.67
C GLU A 173 7.20 25.63 -4.27
N ILE A 174 7.63 24.91 -5.31
CA ILE A 174 6.82 23.86 -5.95
C ILE A 174 6.39 22.79 -4.93
N SER A 175 7.30 22.32 -4.11
CA SER A 175 6.99 21.29 -3.09
C SER A 175 5.96 21.77 -2.07
N SER A 176 6.05 23.03 -1.63
CA SER A 176 5.09 23.64 -0.72
C SER A 176 3.71 23.87 -1.38
N GLU A 177 3.69 24.33 -2.63
CA GLU A 177 2.45 24.50 -3.39
C GLU A 177 1.76 23.15 -3.63
N LEU A 178 2.52 22.12 -4.03
CA LEU A 178 2.01 20.77 -4.23
C LEU A 178 1.39 20.20 -2.94
N ALA A 179 2.03 20.36 -1.79
CA ALA A 179 1.48 19.92 -0.51
C ALA A 179 0.12 20.56 -0.22
N THR A 180 -0.01 21.87 -0.49
CA THR A 180 -1.27 22.61 -0.31
C THR A 180 -2.35 22.15 -1.30
N LEU A 181 -2.00 21.96 -2.56
CA LEU A 181 -2.94 21.55 -3.61
C LEU A 181 -3.40 20.11 -3.45
N THR A 182 -2.53 19.18 -3.09
CA THR A 182 -2.89 17.77 -2.83
C THR A 182 -3.83 17.67 -1.63
N GLN A 183 -3.59 18.41 -0.56
CA GLN A 183 -4.51 18.50 0.57
C GLN A 183 -5.87 19.08 0.15
N LYS A 184 -5.87 20.16 -0.66
CA LYS A 184 -7.10 20.76 -1.17
C LYS A 184 -7.89 19.78 -2.03
N PHE A 185 -7.23 19.01 -2.89
CA PHE A 185 -7.86 17.98 -3.70
C PHE A 185 -8.61 16.96 -2.83
N GLY A 186 -7.96 16.44 -1.80
CA GLY A 186 -8.58 15.49 -0.86
C GLY A 186 -9.74 16.10 -0.07
N ASN A 187 -9.61 17.33 0.40
CA ASN A 187 -10.66 18.04 1.15
C ASN A 187 -11.90 18.30 0.27
N ASN A 188 -11.70 18.72 -0.98
CA ASN A 188 -12.80 18.92 -1.93
C ASN A 188 -13.54 17.60 -2.19
N LEU A 189 -12.80 16.50 -2.37
CA LEU A 189 -13.40 15.18 -2.54
C LEU A 189 -14.18 14.72 -1.31
N LEU A 190 -13.68 14.98 -0.12
CA LEU A 190 -14.41 14.66 1.11
C LEU A 190 -15.73 15.43 1.20
N ALA A 191 -15.73 16.70 0.86
CA ALA A 191 -16.93 17.52 0.81
C ALA A 191 -17.96 17.01 -0.23
N GLU A 192 -17.50 16.64 -1.43
CA GLU A 192 -18.34 16.06 -2.48
C GLU A 192 -18.87 14.66 -2.11
N ASN A 193 -18.10 13.84 -1.40
CA ASN A 193 -18.59 12.56 -0.86
C ASN A 193 -19.74 12.76 0.14
N ASN A 194 -19.67 13.80 0.96
CA ASN A 194 -20.75 14.17 1.88
C ASN A 194 -21.98 14.75 1.12
N ALA A 195 -21.75 15.52 0.06
CA ALA A 195 -22.84 16.02 -0.81
C ALA A 195 -23.53 14.85 -1.53
N PHE A 196 -22.77 13.90 -2.07
CA PHE A 196 -23.30 12.66 -2.66
C PHE A 196 -24.19 11.90 -1.64
N ALA A 197 -23.71 11.72 -0.42
CA ALA A 197 -24.47 11.02 0.62
C ALA A 197 -25.81 11.74 0.93
N SER A 198 -25.81 13.06 0.87
CA SER A 198 -27.03 13.87 1.09
C SER A 198 -28.00 13.81 -0.10
N GLU A 199 -27.48 13.75 -1.32
CA GLU A 199 -28.28 13.73 -2.57
C GLU A 199 -28.86 12.34 -2.83
N VAL A 200 -28.05 11.29 -2.73
CA VAL A 200 -28.43 9.90 -3.08
C VAL A 200 -29.04 9.16 -1.89
N GLY A 201 -28.79 9.64 -0.67
CA GLY A 201 -29.30 9.03 0.57
C GLY A 201 -28.47 7.84 1.06
N ILE A 202 -27.27 7.64 0.50
CA ILE A 202 -26.32 6.58 0.91
C ILE A 202 -24.90 7.13 0.92
N PRO A 203 -24.00 6.66 1.81
CA PRO A 203 -22.59 7.02 1.74
C PRO A 203 -21.92 6.43 0.50
N VAL A 204 -20.84 7.06 0.04
CA VAL A 204 -20.08 6.60 -1.14
C VAL A 204 -19.59 5.15 -0.97
N SER A 205 -19.25 4.73 0.23
CA SER A 205 -18.85 3.34 0.54
C SER A 205 -19.93 2.31 0.26
N SER A 206 -21.20 2.70 0.34
CA SER A 206 -22.35 1.83 0.05
C SER A 206 -22.79 1.86 -1.42
N TYR A 207 -22.11 2.66 -2.27
CA TYR A 207 -22.48 2.78 -3.68
C TYR A 207 -22.46 1.44 -4.44
N PRO A 208 -21.44 0.57 -4.33
CA PRO A 208 -21.43 -0.72 -5.02
C PRO A 208 -22.63 -1.61 -4.61
N PHE A 209 -22.92 -1.67 -3.31
CA PHE A 209 -24.06 -2.43 -2.80
C PHE A 209 -25.40 -1.88 -3.32
N PHE A 210 -25.56 -0.55 -3.32
CA PHE A 210 -26.75 0.09 -3.87
C PHE A 210 -26.93 -0.23 -5.36
N MET A 211 -25.88 -0.10 -6.17
CA MET A 211 -25.91 -0.40 -7.60
C MET A 211 -26.23 -1.86 -7.88
N THR A 212 -25.83 -2.76 -7.01
CA THR A 212 -26.07 -4.20 -7.10
C THR A 212 -27.52 -4.58 -6.76
N THR A 213 -28.13 -3.91 -5.77
CA THR A 213 -29.40 -4.34 -5.17
C THR A 213 -30.61 -3.48 -5.52
N CYS A 214 -30.39 -2.23 -5.96
CA CYS A 214 -31.49 -1.31 -6.27
C CYS A 214 -32.21 -1.74 -7.56
N GLU A 215 -33.48 -2.12 -7.46
CA GLU A 215 -34.30 -2.54 -8.60
C GLU A 215 -34.69 -1.38 -9.53
N ASP A 216 -34.80 -0.16 -8.98
CA ASP A 216 -35.19 1.05 -9.72
C ASP A 216 -34.04 1.56 -10.60
N ARG A 217 -34.14 1.33 -11.91
CA ARG A 217 -33.13 1.74 -12.89
C ARG A 217 -32.88 3.24 -12.91
N ALA A 218 -33.91 4.06 -12.73
CA ALA A 218 -33.76 5.51 -12.74
C ALA A 218 -32.96 6.00 -11.53
N LYS A 219 -33.13 5.36 -10.36
CA LYS A 219 -32.35 5.64 -9.17
C LYS A 219 -30.88 5.20 -9.36
N ARG A 220 -30.62 4.05 -10.01
CA ARG A 220 -29.25 3.63 -10.35
C ARG A 220 -28.58 4.63 -11.29
N GLU A 221 -29.30 5.09 -12.32
CA GLU A 221 -28.79 6.11 -13.26
C GLU A 221 -28.46 7.42 -12.53
N ALA A 222 -29.33 7.90 -11.66
CA ALA A 222 -29.11 9.12 -10.89
C ALA A 222 -27.89 8.97 -9.96
N ALA A 223 -27.80 7.86 -9.23
CA ALA A 223 -26.68 7.56 -8.35
C ALA A 223 -25.35 7.46 -9.13
N PHE A 224 -25.36 6.80 -10.29
CA PHE A 224 -24.19 6.72 -11.17
C PHE A 224 -23.72 8.10 -11.63
N LYS A 225 -24.63 8.96 -12.09
CA LYS A 225 -24.30 10.32 -12.52
C LYS A 225 -23.71 11.13 -11.36
N ALA A 226 -24.36 11.13 -10.21
CA ALA A 226 -23.87 11.82 -9.03
C ALA A 226 -22.47 11.29 -8.59
N TYR A 227 -22.26 9.96 -8.64
CA TYR A 227 -20.97 9.35 -8.31
C TYR A 227 -19.87 9.73 -9.29
N SER A 228 -20.14 9.63 -10.60
CA SER A 228 -19.13 9.79 -11.66
C SER A 228 -18.76 11.23 -11.97
N THR A 229 -19.51 12.21 -11.46
CA THR A 229 -19.25 13.65 -11.67
C THR A 229 -18.76 14.38 -10.42
N ARG A 230 -18.40 13.66 -9.37
CA ARG A 230 -17.87 14.28 -8.14
C ARG A 230 -16.68 15.19 -8.44
N CYS A 231 -16.61 16.31 -7.76
CA CYS A 231 -15.60 17.35 -7.95
C CYS A 231 -15.50 17.92 -9.37
N CYS A 232 -16.62 17.91 -10.13
CA CYS A 232 -16.67 18.39 -11.54
C CYS A 232 -17.85 19.34 -11.80
N HIS A 233 -18.34 20.06 -10.77
CA HIS A 233 -19.60 20.83 -10.82
C HIS A 233 -19.41 22.33 -11.00
N GLY A 234 -18.17 22.84 -11.12
CA GLY A 234 -17.88 24.28 -11.17
C GLY A 234 -18.19 25.01 -9.85
N ASN A 235 -18.31 24.28 -8.76
CA ASN A 235 -18.54 24.81 -7.41
C ASN A 235 -17.24 24.97 -6.63
N ALA A 236 -17.31 25.30 -5.33
CA ALA A 236 -16.15 25.49 -4.48
C ALA A 236 -15.30 24.22 -4.30
N ASN A 237 -15.88 23.05 -4.54
CA ASN A 237 -15.24 21.74 -4.42
C ASN A 237 -14.78 21.16 -5.78
N ASP A 238 -14.81 21.96 -6.85
CA ASP A 238 -14.36 21.52 -8.18
C ASP A 238 -12.84 21.30 -8.18
N ASN A 239 -12.39 20.12 -8.60
CA ASN A 239 -10.98 19.76 -8.63
C ASN A 239 -10.31 19.99 -9.99
N LYS A 240 -11.00 20.46 -11.02
CA LYS A 240 -10.41 20.60 -12.36
C LYS A 240 -9.19 21.52 -12.36
N GLN A 241 -9.31 22.73 -11.81
CA GLN A 241 -8.16 23.65 -11.76
C GLN A 241 -7.08 23.14 -10.79
N VAL A 242 -7.48 22.57 -9.64
CA VAL A 242 -6.52 22.00 -8.67
C VAL A 242 -5.67 20.90 -9.31
N LEU A 243 -6.28 20.04 -10.12
CA LEU A 243 -5.60 18.97 -10.85
C LEU A 243 -4.60 19.56 -11.87
N LEU A 244 -5.01 20.53 -12.67
CA LEU A 244 -4.13 21.18 -13.66
C LEU A 244 -2.91 21.82 -12.99
N ASP A 245 -3.12 22.51 -11.87
CA ASP A 245 -2.03 23.12 -11.10
C ASP A 245 -1.08 22.07 -10.52
N ILE A 246 -1.62 20.97 -9.98
CA ILE A 246 -0.81 19.83 -9.52
C ILE A 246 0.05 19.27 -10.64
N MET A 247 -0.54 18.99 -11.81
CA MET A 247 0.18 18.37 -12.91
C MET A 247 1.23 19.29 -13.50
N ARG A 248 0.90 20.56 -13.68
CA ARG A 248 1.87 21.58 -14.13
C ARG A 248 3.08 21.65 -13.21
N LEU A 249 2.86 21.66 -11.89
CA LEU A 249 3.94 21.72 -10.90
C LEU A 249 4.75 20.41 -10.83
N ARG A 250 4.11 19.26 -10.97
CA ARG A 250 4.83 17.96 -11.06
C ARG A 250 5.72 17.91 -12.28
N THR A 251 5.24 18.37 -13.43
CA THR A 251 6.03 18.44 -14.66
C THR A 251 7.21 19.41 -14.50
N GLU A 252 6.98 20.61 -13.97
CA GLU A 252 8.05 21.58 -13.69
C GLU A 252 9.10 21.01 -12.71
N LYS A 253 8.65 20.32 -11.66
CA LYS A 253 9.55 19.66 -10.71
C LYS A 253 10.41 18.58 -11.37
N ALA A 254 9.82 17.74 -12.22
CA ALA A 254 10.56 16.73 -12.97
C ALA A 254 11.60 17.33 -13.90
N GLN A 255 11.27 18.43 -14.57
CA GLN A 255 12.20 19.17 -15.45
C GLN A 255 13.40 19.76 -14.70
N LEU A 256 13.18 20.31 -13.49
CA LEU A 256 14.28 20.76 -12.63
C LEU A 256 15.25 19.62 -12.31
N LEU A 257 14.74 18.40 -12.18
CA LEU A 257 15.54 17.19 -11.93
C LEU A 257 16.11 16.55 -13.21
N GLY A 258 15.85 17.12 -14.39
CA GLY A 258 16.40 16.66 -15.67
C GLY A 258 15.56 15.61 -16.39
N TYR A 259 14.30 15.45 -16.03
CA TYR A 259 13.35 14.54 -16.70
C TYR A 259 12.38 15.32 -17.62
N ASP A 260 11.95 14.70 -18.71
CA ASP A 260 11.00 15.30 -19.63
C ASP A 260 9.57 15.33 -19.07
N CYS A 261 9.20 14.33 -18.26
CA CYS A 261 7.89 14.23 -17.63
C CYS A 261 7.97 13.67 -16.19
N SER A 262 6.90 13.86 -15.44
CA SER A 262 6.87 13.38 -14.06
C SER A 262 6.76 11.86 -13.94
N ALA A 263 6.24 11.16 -14.96
CA ALA A 263 6.21 9.71 -14.98
C ALA A 263 7.63 9.11 -14.92
N ASP A 264 8.53 9.55 -15.80
CA ASP A 264 9.90 9.01 -15.84
C ASP A 264 10.70 9.36 -14.58
N GLN A 265 10.48 10.54 -14.01
CA GLN A 265 11.10 10.90 -12.72
C GLN A 265 10.65 9.92 -11.62
N ILE A 266 9.35 9.65 -11.52
CA ILE A 266 8.80 8.77 -10.47
C ILE A 266 9.18 7.31 -10.70
N LEU A 267 9.24 6.86 -11.96
CA LEU A 267 9.53 5.48 -12.32
C LEU A 267 11.02 5.12 -12.31
N SER A 268 11.91 6.09 -12.23
CA SER A 268 13.36 5.89 -12.37
C SER A 268 13.97 4.87 -11.38
N ASP A 269 13.37 4.71 -10.22
CA ASP A 269 13.77 3.76 -9.16
C ASP A 269 12.80 2.59 -8.97
N LYS A 270 11.84 2.41 -9.90
CA LYS A 270 10.86 1.32 -9.88
C LYS A 270 11.28 0.17 -10.80
N MET A 271 10.59 -0.99 -10.72
CA MET A 271 10.86 -2.13 -11.60
C MET A 271 10.57 -1.82 -13.08
N ALA A 272 9.59 -1.00 -13.34
CA ALA A 272 9.20 -0.61 -14.70
C ALA A 272 10.19 0.35 -15.36
N HIS A 273 10.91 1.16 -14.61
CA HIS A 273 11.93 2.13 -14.99
C HIS A 273 11.45 3.33 -15.81
N ASP A 274 10.48 3.18 -16.71
CA ASP A 274 9.96 4.23 -17.59
C ASP A 274 8.48 4.02 -17.94
N HIS A 275 7.85 5.10 -18.42
CA HIS A 275 6.43 5.08 -18.80
C HIS A 275 6.15 4.20 -20.03
N ALA A 276 7.10 4.08 -20.97
CA ALA A 276 6.89 3.26 -22.18
C ALA A 276 6.74 1.77 -21.82
N THR A 277 7.49 1.29 -20.84
CA THR A 277 7.36 -0.06 -20.28
C THR A 277 5.99 -0.27 -19.64
N VAL A 278 5.50 0.70 -18.85
CA VAL A 278 4.18 0.63 -18.22
C VAL A 278 3.07 0.66 -19.27
N ASP A 279 3.17 1.51 -20.27
CA ASP A 279 2.20 1.61 -21.37
C ASP A 279 2.06 0.30 -22.16
N ALA A 280 3.19 -0.29 -22.54
CA ALA A 280 3.18 -1.57 -23.24
C ALA A 280 2.52 -2.69 -22.41
N PHE A 281 2.81 -2.71 -21.12
CA PHE A 281 2.24 -3.64 -20.16
C PHE A 281 0.72 -3.46 -20.02
N LEU A 282 0.26 -2.25 -19.72
CA LEU A 282 -1.16 -1.94 -19.51
C LEU A 282 -1.98 -2.14 -20.78
N SER A 283 -1.44 -1.79 -21.96
CA SER A 283 -2.11 -1.97 -23.24
C SER A 283 -2.40 -3.44 -23.55
N LYS A 284 -1.46 -4.35 -23.22
CA LYS A 284 -1.65 -5.79 -23.37
C LYS A 284 -2.82 -6.29 -22.52
N ILE A 285 -2.87 -5.91 -21.23
CA ILE A 285 -3.93 -6.31 -20.31
C ILE A 285 -5.27 -5.70 -20.71
N MET A 286 -5.30 -4.40 -21.03
CA MET A 286 -6.52 -3.68 -21.41
C MET A 286 -7.22 -4.33 -22.60
N THR A 287 -6.46 -4.72 -23.64
CA THR A 287 -7.00 -5.38 -24.82
C THR A 287 -7.75 -6.66 -24.46
N LYS A 288 -7.20 -7.48 -23.57
CA LYS A 288 -7.81 -8.74 -23.14
C LYS A 288 -9.00 -8.51 -22.21
N ALA A 289 -8.86 -7.57 -21.27
CA ALA A 289 -9.93 -7.24 -20.33
C ALA A 289 -11.19 -6.71 -21.05
N VAL A 290 -11.02 -5.78 -21.99
CA VAL A 290 -12.14 -5.27 -22.82
C VAL A 290 -12.80 -6.36 -23.64
N ALA A 291 -12.02 -7.28 -24.22
CA ALA A 291 -12.57 -8.40 -24.96
C ALA A 291 -13.44 -9.32 -24.07
N ARG A 292 -13.00 -9.55 -22.83
CA ARG A 292 -13.77 -10.31 -21.83
C ARG A 292 -15.01 -9.53 -21.36
N ALA A 293 -14.89 -8.23 -21.07
CA ALA A 293 -16.00 -7.39 -20.69
C ALA A 293 -17.13 -7.37 -21.73
N LYS A 294 -16.78 -7.36 -23.03
CA LYS A 294 -17.77 -7.48 -24.11
C LYS A 294 -18.55 -8.80 -24.07
N LYS A 295 -17.91 -9.91 -23.68
CA LYS A 295 -18.62 -11.20 -23.49
C LYS A 295 -19.55 -11.14 -22.26
N GLU A 296 -19.14 -10.46 -21.19
CA GLU A 296 -19.94 -10.27 -19.98
C GLU A 296 -21.20 -9.44 -20.26
N ILE A 297 -21.09 -8.39 -21.11
CA ILE A 297 -22.25 -7.60 -21.56
C ILE A 297 -23.30 -8.50 -22.25
N VAL A 298 -22.88 -9.42 -23.11
CA VAL A 298 -23.82 -10.32 -23.79
C VAL A 298 -24.62 -11.13 -22.78
N SER A 299 -23.97 -11.71 -21.78
CA SER A 299 -24.65 -12.46 -20.72
C SER A 299 -25.61 -11.60 -19.91
N MET A 300 -25.22 -10.36 -19.60
CA MET A 300 -26.10 -9.42 -18.89
C MET A 300 -27.28 -8.97 -19.74
N GLN A 301 -27.10 -8.76 -21.04
CA GLN A 301 -28.17 -8.36 -21.96
C GLN A 301 -29.23 -9.44 -22.04
N GLU A 302 -28.88 -10.74 -22.01
CA GLU A 302 -29.86 -11.84 -21.97
C GLU A 302 -30.80 -11.75 -20.76
N PHE A 303 -30.32 -11.28 -19.60
CA PHE A 303 -31.16 -11.03 -18.42
C PHE A 303 -32.00 -9.76 -18.58
N MET A 304 -31.44 -8.70 -19.14
CA MET A 304 -32.18 -7.47 -19.45
C MET A 304 -33.29 -7.75 -20.46
N ASP A 305 -33.06 -8.60 -21.47
CA ASP A 305 -34.07 -8.97 -22.46
C ASP A 305 -35.28 -9.72 -21.83
N LYS A 306 -35.04 -10.51 -20.77
CA LYS A 306 -36.13 -11.12 -19.98
C LYS A 306 -36.93 -10.06 -19.24
N ASP A 307 -36.31 -9.04 -18.68
CA ASP A 307 -36.97 -7.92 -18.01
C ASP A 307 -37.76 -7.06 -19.04
N ILE A 308 -37.23 -6.87 -20.26
CA ILE A 308 -37.95 -6.23 -21.37
C ILE A 308 -39.18 -7.03 -21.76
N ALA A 309 -39.05 -8.36 -21.94
CA ALA A 309 -40.14 -9.24 -22.28
C ALA A 309 -41.26 -9.29 -21.20
N ALA A 310 -40.86 -9.10 -19.93
CA ALA A 310 -41.77 -8.98 -18.78
C ALA A 310 -42.45 -7.59 -18.68
N GLY A 311 -42.10 -6.63 -19.56
CA GLY A 311 -42.62 -5.26 -19.51
C GLY A 311 -42.03 -4.38 -18.42
N LEU A 312 -40.93 -4.79 -17.81
CA LEU A 312 -40.26 -4.02 -16.74
C LEU A 312 -39.34 -2.93 -17.33
N LEU A 313 -38.94 -3.06 -18.58
CA LEU A 313 -38.10 -2.11 -19.30
C LEU A 313 -38.65 -1.82 -20.69
N PRO A 314 -38.39 -0.64 -21.27
CA PRO A 314 -38.71 -0.32 -22.64
C PRO A 314 -38.05 -1.29 -23.65
N ALA A 315 -38.77 -1.56 -24.77
CA ALA A 315 -38.22 -2.33 -25.86
C ALA A 315 -36.94 -1.68 -26.41
N GLY A 316 -35.92 -2.48 -26.68
CA GLY A 316 -34.62 -2.02 -27.20
C GLY A 316 -33.68 -1.40 -26.14
N SER A 317 -33.99 -1.54 -24.86
CA SER A 317 -33.05 -1.17 -23.78
C SER A 317 -31.76 -1.98 -23.89
N THR A 318 -30.61 -1.33 -23.67
CA THR A 318 -29.28 -1.96 -23.66
C THR A 318 -28.57 -1.68 -22.35
N ILE A 319 -27.62 -2.56 -22.00
CA ILE A 319 -26.77 -2.40 -20.81
C ILE A 319 -26.05 -1.05 -20.89
N GLN A 320 -26.24 -0.25 -19.83
CA GLN A 320 -25.59 1.03 -19.60
C GLN A 320 -24.63 0.93 -18.40
N PRO A 321 -23.75 1.89 -18.15
CA PRO A 321 -22.83 1.84 -17.00
C PRO A 321 -23.56 1.62 -15.65
N TRP A 322 -24.71 2.22 -15.43
CA TRP A 322 -25.52 2.06 -14.22
C TRP A 322 -26.28 0.73 -14.12
N ASP A 323 -26.25 -0.10 -15.17
CA ASP A 323 -26.88 -1.42 -15.19
C ASP A 323 -25.89 -2.53 -14.85
N TRP A 324 -24.57 -2.28 -14.94
CA TRP A 324 -23.53 -3.30 -14.85
C TRP A 324 -23.63 -4.13 -13.57
N TRP A 325 -23.54 -3.47 -12.41
CA TRP A 325 -23.58 -4.15 -11.11
C TRP A 325 -24.86 -4.95 -10.90
N PHE A 326 -26.00 -4.39 -11.28
CA PHE A 326 -27.32 -5.02 -11.11
C PHE A 326 -27.48 -6.28 -11.98
N TYR A 327 -27.13 -6.22 -13.25
CA TYR A 327 -27.27 -7.36 -14.14
C TYR A 327 -26.15 -8.37 -13.98
N SER A 328 -24.92 -7.97 -13.65
CA SER A 328 -23.87 -8.91 -13.31
C SER A 328 -24.25 -9.76 -12.10
N GLU A 329 -24.91 -9.19 -11.08
CA GLU A 329 -25.39 -9.96 -9.92
C GLU A 329 -26.48 -10.97 -10.30
N LYS A 330 -27.41 -10.62 -11.21
CA LYS A 330 -28.37 -11.59 -11.75
C LYS A 330 -27.68 -12.75 -12.45
N VAL A 331 -26.65 -12.48 -13.26
CA VAL A 331 -25.83 -13.50 -13.91
C VAL A 331 -25.10 -14.35 -12.86
N ARG A 332 -24.44 -13.74 -11.89
CA ARG A 332 -23.69 -14.42 -10.82
C ARG A 332 -24.59 -15.40 -10.05
N LYS A 333 -25.76 -14.96 -9.61
CA LYS A 333 -26.73 -15.80 -8.89
C LYS A 333 -27.19 -16.99 -9.74
N ALA A 334 -27.43 -16.76 -11.03
CA ALA A 334 -27.89 -17.84 -11.91
C ALA A 334 -26.80 -18.86 -12.28
N GLN A 335 -25.53 -18.42 -12.37
CA GLN A 335 -24.45 -19.29 -12.81
C GLN A 335 -23.73 -20.02 -11.66
N TYR A 336 -23.59 -19.39 -10.50
CA TYR A 336 -22.75 -19.90 -9.43
C TYR A 336 -23.54 -20.35 -8.20
N ASP A 337 -24.78 -19.87 -8.03
CA ASP A 337 -25.63 -20.19 -6.85
C ASP A 337 -24.83 -20.04 -5.54
N LEU A 338 -24.07 -18.94 -5.44
CA LEU A 338 -23.21 -18.60 -4.30
C LEU A 338 -23.90 -17.50 -3.49
N ASP A 339 -24.26 -17.84 -2.25
CA ASP A 339 -24.83 -16.90 -1.28
C ASP A 339 -23.75 -16.56 -0.22
N GLU A 340 -23.37 -15.28 -0.16
CA GLU A 340 -22.39 -14.79 0.80
C GLU A 340 -22.85 -14.98 2.25
N ASN A 341 -24.16 -14.93 2.53
CA ASN A 341 -24.69 -15.21 3.86
C ASN A 341 -24.51 -16.66 4.29
N ILE A 342 -24.30 -17.57 3.34
CA ILE A 342 -23.98 -18.96 3.62
C ILE A 342 -22.46 -19.10 3.80
N THR A 343 -21.65 -18.53 2.89
CA THR A 343 -20.19 -18.69 2.94
C THR A 343 -19.58 -18.11 4.19
N LYS A 344 -19.99 -16.91 4.61
CA LYS A 344 -19.44 -16.26 5.81
C LYS A 344 -19.65 -17.05 7.10
N GLN A 345 -20.63 -17.97 7.16
CA GLN A 345 -20.85 -18.82 8.34
C GLN A 345 -19.70 -19.77 8.62
N TYR A 346 -18.81 -19.98 7.65
CA TYR A 346 -17.59 -20.79 7.78
C TYR A 346 -16.34 -19.97 8.07
N PHE A 347 -16.43 -18.63 8.04
CA PHE A 347 -15.29 -17.73 8.14
C PHE A 347 -15.36 -16.86 9.40
N GLN A 348 -15.41 -17.50 10.59
CA GLN A 348 -15.29 -16.75 11.83
C GLN A 348 -13.88 -16.16 11.96
N LEU A 349 -13.78 -14.87 12.35
CA LEU A 349 -12.53 -14.11 12.39
C LEU A 349 -11.37 -14.84 13.08
N GLU A 350 -11.61 -15.38 14.27
CA GLU A 350 -10.57 -16.09 15.03
C GLU A 350 -10.06 -17.33 14.31
N ASN A 351 -10.95 -18.06 13.64
CA ASN A 351 -10.60 -19.24 12.85
C ASN A 351 -9.81 -18.81 11.59
N VAL A 352 -10.23 -17.76 10.90
CA VAL A 352 -9.53 -17.23 9.74
C VAL A 352 -8.11 -16.77 10.13
N ARG A 353 -7.96 -16.01 11.22
CA ARG A 353 -6.64 -15.61 11.72
C ARG A 353 -5.76 -16.84 12.00
N ASN A 354 -6.29 -17.85 12.66
CA ASN A 354 -5.57 -19.10 12.93
C ASN A 354 -5.23 -19.85 11.63
N GLY A 355 -6.09 -19.77 10.61
CA GLY A 355 -5.84 -20.31 9.27
C GLY A 355 -4.68 -19.63 8.57
N VAL A 356 -4.62 -18.29 8.63
CA VAL A 356 -3.50 -17.48 8.14
C VAL A 356 -2.18 -17.92 8.80
N PHE A 357 -2.18 -18.06 10.15
CA PHE A 357 -1.01 -18.53 10.89
C PHE A 357 -0.61 -19.95 10.49
N LYS A 358 -1.60 -20.82 10.32
CA LYS A 358 -1.34 -22.22 9.94
C LYS A 358 -0.77 -22.36 8.55
N ALA A 359 -1.19 -21.53 7.60
CA ALA A 359 -0.60 -21.49 6.27
C ALA A 359 0.90 -21.15 6.35
N ALA A 360 1.27 -20.10 7.08
CA ALA A 360 2.65 -19.69 7.23
C ALA A 360 3.50 -20.74 8.00
N GLU A 361 2.91 -21.39 9.02
CA GLU A 361 3.55 -22.50 9.73
C GLU A 361 3.87 -23.67 8.77
N MET A 362 2.90 -24.04 7.92
CA MET A 362 3.06 -25.12 6.94
C MET A 362 4.09 -24.78 5.85
N LEU A 363 4.13 -23.53 5.39
CA LEU A 363 5.02 -23.09 4.33
C LEU A 363 6.44 -22.83 4.83
N TYR A 364 6.59 -22.12 5.94
CA TYR A 364 7.87 -21.56 6.35
C TYR A 364 8.41 -22.15 7.65
N GLY A 365 7.67 -23.05 8.29
CA GLY A 365 8.07 -23.71 9.56
C GLY A 365 8.09 -22.78 10.76
N ILE A 366 7.53 -21.57 10.65
CA ILE A 366 7.46 -20.60 11.76
C ILE A 366 6.41 -21.03 12.79
N LYS A 367 6.53 -20.50 14.01
CA LYS A 367 5.55 -20.70 15.09
C LYS A 367 5.06 -19.34 15.54
N ILE A 368 3.75 -19.21 15.74
CA ILE A 368 3.10 -17.96 16.17
C ILE A 368 2.37 -18.26 17.49
N GLU A 369 2.84 -17.64 18.57
CA GLU A 369 2.36 -17.89 19.92
C GLU A 369 1.74 -16.63 20.53
N PRO A 370 0.52 -16.69 21.10
CA PRO A 370 -0.08 -15.54 21.74
C PRO A 370 0.70 -15.11 22.98
N VAL A 371 0.90 -13.81 23.15
CA VAL A 371 1.56 -13.23 24.32
C VAL A 371 0.54 -12.44 25.14
N LYS A 372 0.52 -12.69 26.45
CA LYS A 372 -0.35 -11.94 27.36
C LYS A 372 0.47 -10.97 28.20
N GLY A 373 -0.12 -9.79 28.45
CA GLY A 373 0.46 -8.82 29.38
C GLY A 373 1.41 -7.80 28.77
N LEU A 374 1.65 -7.83 27.44
CA LEU A 374 2.24 -6.69 26.78
C LEU A 374 1.23 -5.53 26.76
N PRO A 375 1.66 -4.29 27.07
CA PRO A 375 0.77 -3.14 26.96
C PRO A 375 0.44 -2.88 25.49
N VAL A 376 -0.82 -2.59 25.18
CA VAL A 376 -1.29 -2.29 23.83
C VAL A 376 -1.92 -0.90 23.76
N TYR A 377 -1.93 -0.29 22.58
CA TYR A 377 -2.52 1.04 22.40
C TYR A 377 -4.06 1.05 22.41
N ASN A 378 -4.67 -0.11 22.15
CA ASN A 378 -6.12 -0.31 22.20
C ASN A 378 -6.44 -1.72 22.75
N PRO A 379 -7.47 -1.87 23.63
CA PRO A 379 -7.80 -3.18 24.23
C PRO A 379 -8.17 -4.29 23.24
N GLU A 380 -8.57 -3.96 22.01
CA GLU A 380 -8.93 -4.92 20.96
C GLU A 380 -7.71 -5.48 20.22
N VAL A 381 -6.52 -4.96 20.50
CA VAL A 381 -5.27 -5.41 19.85
C VAL A 381 -4.78 -6.68 20.53
N GLU A 382 -4.53 -7.71 19.75
CA GLU A 382 -3.91 -8.96 20.21
C GLU A 382 -2.42 -8.97 19.85
N THR A 383 -1.61 -9.61 20.67
CA THR A 383 -0.15 -9.67 20.53
C THR A 383 0.36 -11.09 20.44
N PHE A 384 1.33 -11.33 19.55
CA PHE A 384 1.93 -12.63 19.29
C PHE A 384 3.44 -12.51 19.20
N LYS A 385 4.17 -13.55 19.63
CA LYS A 385 5.58 -13.74 19.28
C LYS A 385 5.68 -14.73 18.13
N VAL A 386 6.54 -14.40 17.18
CA VAL A 386 6.80 -15.22 16.00
C VAL A 386 8.21 -15.79 16.12
N PHE A 387 8.32 -17.11 16.03
CA PHE A 387 9.57 -17.85 16.17
C PHE A 387 9.89 -18.60 14.88
N ASP A 388 11.16 -18.75 14.59
CA ASP A 388 11.64 -19.64 13.54
C ASP A 388 11.61 -21.11 13.98
N ALA A 389 11.88 -22.02 13.06
CA ALA A 389 11.91 -23.47 13.31
C ALA A 389 12.92 -23.87 14.41
N ASP A 390 13.99 -23.13 14.59
CA ASP A 390 15.01 -23.30 15.63
C ASP A 390 14.66 -22.63 16.97
N ASN A 391 13.46 -22.06 17.10
CA ASN A 391 12.93 -21.27 18.21
C ASN A 391 13.64 -19.92 18.43
N SER A 392 14.42 -19.41 17.47
CA SER A 392 14.86 -18.02 17.50
C SER A 392 13.69 -17.05 17.26
N LEU A 393 13.70 -15.90 17.95
CA LEU A 393 12.65 -14.90 17.80
C LEU A 393 12.79 -14.20 16.43
N LEU A 394 11.72 -14.21 15.62
CA LEU A 394 11.61 -13.48 14.37
C LEU A 394 11.02 -12.08 14.55
N GLY A 395 10.15 -11.90 15.54
CA GLY A 395 9.56 -10.59 15.84
C GLY A 395 8.32 -10.68 16.72
N ILE A 396 7.75 -9.52 16.99
CA ILE A 396 6.44 -9.39 17.64
C ILE A 396 5.42 -8.98 16.60
N PHE A 397 4.28 -9.64 16.60
CA PHE A 397 3.20 -9.37 15.66
C PHE A 397 1.94 -8.94 16.42
N LEU A 398 1.30 -7.87 15.95
CA LEU A 398 0.06 -7.35 16.50
C LEU A 398 -1.06 -7.48 15.46
N THR A 399 -2.27 -7.83 15.91
CA THR A 399 -3.47 -7.78 15.09
C THR A 399 -4.45 -6.77 15.66
N ASP A 400 -4.87 -5.83 14.83
CA ASP A 400 -5.88 -4.82 15.13
C ASP A 400 -7.00 -4.91 14.09
N TYR A 401 -7.85 -5.93 14.21
CA TYR A 401 -8.75 -6.39 13.15
C TYR A 401 -10.16 -5.81 13.20
N LEU A 402 -10.58 -5.25 14.35
CA LEU A 402 -11.96 -4.81 14.53
C LEU A 402 -12.16 -3.33 14.15
N PRO A 403 -13.28 -2.97 13.51
CA PRO A 403 -13.58 -1.59 13.16
C PRO A 403 -13.91 -0.76 14.42
N ARG A 404 -13.54 0.51 14.41
CA ARG A 404 -13.94 1.50 15.43
C ARG A 404 -13.98 2.90 14.83
N SER A 405 -14.74 3.81 15.44
CA SER A 405 -14.95 5.17 14.92
C SER A 405 -13.69 6.03 14.84
N THR A 406 -12.65 5.68 15.60
CA THR A 406 -11.35 6.37 15.61
C THR A 406 -10.31 5.71 14.69
N LYS A 407 -10.66 4.61 14.02
CA LYS A 407 -9.76 3.91 13.10
C LYS A 407 -10.00 4.32 11.65
N ARG A 408 -8.94 4.55 10.89
CA ARG A 408 -8.99 4.77 9.45
C ARG A 408 -9.58 3.55 8.74
N GLY A 409 -10.34 3.76 7.68
CA GLY A 409 -10.90 2.68 6.85
C GLY A 409 -9.84 2.00 5.98
N GLY A 410 -10.16 0.78 5.54
CA GLY A 410 -9.26 -0.07 4.77
C GLY A 410 -8.49 -1.06 5.63
N ALA A 411 -7.44 -1.64 5.08
CA ALA A 411 -6.51 -2.53 5.77
C ALA A 411 -5.08 -2.15 5.41
N TRP A 412 -4.14 -2.42 6.30
CA TRP A 412 -2.72 -2.17 6.07
C TRP A 412 -1.83 -2.92 7.05
N MET A 413 -0.59 -3.16 6.62
CA MET A 413 0.52 -3.55 7.48
C MET A 413 1.41 -2.35 7.75
N ASN A 414 1.94 -2.25 8.97
CA ASN A 414 2.98 -1.28 9.30
C ASN A 414 3.91 -1.82 10.42
N ASN A 415 5.00 -1.09 10.68
CA ASN A 415 5.96 -1.42 11.72
C ASN A 415 5.96 -0.35 12.82
N PHE A 416 5.93 -0.80 14.08
CA PHE A 416 6.35 0.05 15.21
C PHE A 416 7.87 0.14 15.30
N ARG A 417 8.55 -0.89 14.82
CA ARG A 417 10.00 -0.98 14.68
C ARG A 417 10.34 -1.91 13.52
N GLU A 418 11.21 -1.45 12.63
CA GLU A 418 11.82 -2.27 11.60
C GLU A 418 12.90 -3.19 12.19
N GLN A 419 13.25 -4.26 11.47
CA GLN A 419 14.41 -5.08 11.79
C GLN A 419 15.69 -4.36 11.32
N TYR A 420 16.74 -4.42 12.11
CA TYR A 420 18.07 -3.92 11.76
C TYR A 420 19.15 -4.53 12.66
N VAL A 421 20.41 -4.40 12.24
CA VAL A 421 21.57 -4.74 13.09
C VAL A 421 22.11 -3.48 13.73
N ASP A 422 22.20 -3.44 15.07
CA ASP A 422 22.69 -2.27 15.78
C ASP A 422 24.23 -2.16 15.76
N ALA A 423 24.76 -1.04 16.26
CA ALA A 423 26.20 -0.78 16.32
C ALA A 423 27.00 -1.81 17.13
N SER A 424 26.37 -2.64 17.96
CA SER A 424 26.99 -3.75 18.68
C SER A 424 27.03 -5.05 17.88
N GLY A 425 26.37 -5.10 16.72
CA GLY A 425 26.20 -6.29 15.89
C GLY A 425 25.02 -7.15 16.35
N LYS A 426 24.13 -6.62 17.21
CA LYS A 426 22.92 -7.32 17.64
C LYS A 426 21.82 -7.12 16.62
N ASP A 427 21.20 -8.24 16.18
CA ASP A 427 19.97 -8.22 15.39
C ASP A 427 18.79 -7.76 16.26
N ILE A 428 18.19 -6.63 15.91
CA ILE A 428 17.03 -6.05 16.55
C ILE A 428 15.80 -6.45 15.75
N ARG A 429 14.97 -7.30 16.35
CA ARG A 429 13.82 -7.87 15.65
C ARG A 429 12.66 -6.89 15.54
N PRO A 430 11.85 -7.01 14.47
CA PRO A 430 10.76 -6.09 14.16
C PRO A 430 9.57 -6.21 15.12
N ILE A 431 8.76 -5.15 15.18
CA ILE A 431 7.44 -5.13 15.80
C ILE A 431 6.45 -4.72 14.71
N VAL A 432 5.67 -5.66 14.24
CA VAL A 432 4.79 -5.54 13.06
C VAL A 432 3.34 -5.52 13.50
N VAL A 433 2.51 -4.73 12.83
CA VAL A 433 1.05 -4.70 13.05
C VAL A 433 0.30 -4.86 11.74
N ASN A 434 -0.75 -5.70 11.74
CA ASN A 434 -1.79 -5.69 10.73
C ASN A 434 -3.03 -5.00 11.29
N VAL A 435 -3.51 -4.00 10.59
CA VAL A 435 -4.73 -3.25 10.93
C VAL A 435 -5.78 -3.51 9.87
N CYS A 436 -6.97 -3.93 10.29
CA CYS A 436 -8.12 -4.20 9.41
C CYS A 436 -9.41 -3.63 10.03
N ASN A 437 -10.51 -3.75 9.30
CA ASN A 437 -11.85 -3.33 9.73
C ASN A 437 -12.86 -4.44 9.42
N PHE A 438 -12.69 -5.63 10.03
CA PHE A 438 -13.48 -6.82 9.74
C PHE A 438 -14.79 -6.88 10.51
N GLY A 439 -15.87 -7.25 9.81
CA GLY A 439 -17.22 -7.38 10.38
C GLY A 439 -17.85 -6.03 10.73
N GLN A 440 -18.99 -6.06 11.41
CA GLN A 440 -19.66 -4.86 11.90
C GLN A 440 -19.42 -4.68 13.40
N PRO A 441 -19.36 -3.45 13.91
CA PRO A 441 -19.10 -3.20 15.35
C PRO A 441 -20.10 -3.90 16.28
N GLU A 442 -21.38 -3.98 15.87
CA GLU A 442 -22.49 -4.55 16.64
C GLU A 442 -22.55 -6.08 16.61
N ASP A 443 -21.83 -6.75 15.69
CA ASP A 443 -21.89 -8.20 15.59
C ASP A 443 -21.22 -8.87 16.80
N THR A 444 -21.97 -9.78 17.45
CA THR A 444 -21.44 -10.58 18.57
C THR A 444 -20.45 -11.65 18.10
N VAL A 445 -20.66 -12.19 16.89
CA VAL A 445 -19.74 -13.13 16.24
C VAL A 445 -19.29 -12.49 14.94
N LYS A 446 -17.98 -12.31 14.80
CA LYS A 446 -17.39 -11.70 13.60
C LYS A 446 -17.26 -12.77 12.52
N LEU A 447 -18.13 -12.70 11.51
CA LEU A 447 -18.13 -13.58 10.35
C LEU A 447 -17.66 -12.81 9.14
N LEU A 448 -16.59 -13.28 8.50
CA LEU A 448 -15.94 -12.61 7.40
C LEU A 448 -16.54 -12.98 6.04
N THR A 449 -16.55 -12.03 5.14
CA THR A 449 -16.81 -12.26 3.71
C THR A 449 -15.61 -12.94 3.05
N ILE A 450 -15.77 -13.44 1.84
CA ILE A 450 -14.66 -13.99 1.04
C ILE A 450 -13.56 -12.95 0.84
N ASP A 451 -13.93 -11.71 0.56
CA ASP A 451 -13.02 -10.58 0.37
C ASP A 451 -12.24 -10.23 1.65
N GLU A 452 -12.92 -10.23 2.82
CA GLU A 452 -12.25 -10.01 4.10
C GLU A 452 -11.29 -11.15 4.47
N VAL A 453 -11.61 -12.39 4.12
CA VAL A 453 -10.68 -13.53 4.27
C VAL A 453 -9.44 -13.31 3.41
N GLN A 454 -9.63 -12.93 2.15
CA GLN A 454 -8.52 -12.64 1.23
C GLN A 454 -7.66 -11.50 1.76
N THR A 455 -8.28 -10.42 2.25
CA THR A 455 -7.60 -9.29 2.88
C THR A 455 -6.77 -9.73 4.10
N ALA A 456 -7.27 -10.64 4.94
CA ALA A 456 -6.50 -11.14 6.09
C ALA A 456 -5.20 -11.87 5.65
N PHE A 457 -5.27 -12.66 4.58
CA PHE A 457 -4.09 -13.29 4.00
C PHE A 457 -3.16 -12.27 3.34
N HIS A 458 -3.70 -11.28 2.65
CA HIS A 458 -2.95 -10.19 2.03
C HIS A 458 -2.09 -9.43 3.06
N GLU A 459 -2.71 -8.87 4.08
CA GLU A 459 -2.00 -8.09 5.11
C GLU A 459 -0.96 -8.93 5.85
N PHE A 460 -1.25 -10.22 6.05
CA PHE A 460 -0.26 -11.11 6.65
C PHE A 460 0.90 -11.42 5.70
N GLY A 461 0.71 -11.38 4.40
CA GLY A 461 1.80 -11.46 3.41
C GLY A 461 2.81 -10.34 3.58
N HIS A 462 2.34 -9.09 3.78
CA HIS A 462 3.20 -7.98 4.16
C HIS A 462 3.86 -8.19 5.54
N ALA A 463 3.10 -8.70 6.52
CA ALA A 463 3.66 -8.98 7.84
C ALA A 463 4.78 -10.02 7.78
N LEU A 464 4.64 -11.06 6.97
CA LEU A 464 5.71 -12.06 6.74
C LEU A 464 6.97 -11.40 6.15
N HIS A 465 6.82 -10.46 5.22
CA HIS A 465 7.94 -9.72 4.65
C HIS A 465 8.67 -8.90 5.73
N GLY A 466 7.93 -8.24 6.62
CA GLY A 466 8.50 -7.52 7.76
C GLY A 466 9.15 -8.42 8.81
N LEU A 467 8.51 -9.56 9.15
CA LEU A 467 8.94 -10.46 10.22
C LEU A 467 10.15 -11.34 9.83
N LEU A 468 10.21 -11.79 8.58
CA LEU A 468 11.23 -12.73 8.12
C LEU A 468 12.51 -12.07 7.62
N THR A 469 12.52 -10.76 7.45
CA THR A 469 13.67 -10.01 6.94
C THR A 469 14.93 -10.23 7.77
N LYS A 470 16.10 -10.25 7.10
CA LYS A 470 17.43 -10.45 7.67
C LYS A 470 18.43 -9.39 7.17
N CYS A 471 17.95 -8.19 6.90
CA CYS A 471 18.77 -7.08 6.47
C CYS A 471 19.61 -6.52 7.63
N HIS A 472 20.72 -5.85 7.29
CA HIS A 472 21.52 -5.14 8.29
C HIS A 472 21.02 -3.70 8.50
N TYR A 473 20.42 -3.09 7.46
CA TYR A 473 20.08 -1.68 7.43
C TYR A 473 18.57 -1.48 7.32
N VAL A 474 18.06 -0.47 8.06
CA VAL A 474 16.61 -0.15 8.14
C VAL A 474 16.03 0.18 6.77
N ASP A 475 16.72 0.98 5.98
CA ASP A 475 16.20 1.51 4.72
C ASP A 475 15.99 0.45 3.62
N VAL A 476 16.49 -0.77 3.81
CA VAL A 476 16.27 -1.91 2.91
C VAL A 476 15.58 -3.08 3.61
N SER A 477 15.13 -2.92 4.85
CA SER A 477 14.53 -3.98 5.64
C SER A 477 13.06 -4.21 5.28
N GLY A 478 12.63 -5.47 5.26
CA GLY A 478 11.24 -5.87 5.10
C GLY A 478 10.55 -5.25 3.89
N THR A 479 9.49 -4.51 4.13
CA THR A 479 8.66 -3.87 3.09
C THR A 479 9.27 -2.62 2.47
N SER A 480 10.52 -2.24 2.84
CA SER A 480 11.27 -1.12 2.28
C SER A 480 11.82 -1.40 0.87
N VAL A 481 10.99 -1.89 -0.03
CA VAL A 481 11.25 -2.25 -1.43
C VAL A 481 10.60 -1.27 -2.41
N ALA A 482 10.85 -1.43 -3.72
CA ALA A 482 10.16 -0.66 -4.74
C ALA A 482 8.63 -0.82 -4.65
N ARG A 483 7.89 0.27 -4.89
CA ARG A 483 6.42 0.27 -4.71
C ARG A 483 5.70 -0.72 -5.65
N ASP A 484 6.20 -0.91 -6.85
CA ASP A 484 5.67 -1.88 -7.81
C ASP A 484 6.10 -3.34 -7.53
N PHE A 485 6.83 -3.56 -6.42
CA PHE A 485 7.22 -4.89 -5.94
C PHE A 485 6.59 -5.26 -4.60
N VAL A 486 6.27 -4.29 -3.76
CA VAL A 486 5.81 -4.52 -2.38
C VAL A 486 4.55 -5.37 -2.30
N GLU A 487 3.60 -5.18 -3.22
CA GLU A 487 2.33 -5.92 -3.26
C GLU A 487 2.48 -7.37 -3.76
N THR A 488 3.62 -7.73 -4.35
CA THR A 488 3.87 -9.11 -4.83
C THR A 488 3.70 -10.13 -3.72
N PHE A 489 4.16 -9.82 -2.51
CA PHE A 489 4.19 -10.77 -1.38
C PHE A 489 2.83 -10.90 -0.68
N SER A 490 2.11 -9.79 -0.58
CA SER A 490 0.75 -9.76 -0.06
C SER A 490 -0.22 -10.52 -0.97
N GLN A 491 -0.19 -10.21 -2.29
CA GLN A 491 -1.00 -10.88 -3.29
C GLN A 491 -0.63 -12.36 -3.44
N PHE A 492 0.67 -12.69 -3.38
CA PHE A 492 1.12 -14.09 -3.38
C PHE A 492 0.53 -14.87 -2.19
N ASN A 493 0.45 -14.25 -1.02
CA ASN A 493 -0.09 -14.92 0.17
C ASN A 493 -1.60 -15.18 0.08
N GLU A 494 -2.35 -14.41 -0.71
CA GLU A 494 -3.78 -14.61 -0.97
C GLU A 494 -4.08 -15.97 -1.63
N ASN A 495 -3.16 -16.49 -2.47
CA ASN A 495 -3.35 -17.75 -3.18
C ASN A 495 -3.52 -18.96 -2.23
N TRP A 496 -3.11 -18.84 -0.99
CA TRP A 496 -3.25 -19.89 0.03
C TRP A 496 -4.62 -19.90 0.71
N ALA A 497 -5.36 -18.78 0.69
CA ALA A 497 -6.61 -18.62 1.45
C ALA A 497 -7.63 -19.70 1.18
N PHE A 498 -7.80 -20.08 -0.08
CA PHE A 498 -8.84 -21.01 -0.51
C PHE A 498 -8.30 -22.38 -0.96
N GLN A 499 -7.04 -22.70 -0.65
CA GLN A 499 -6.51 -24.03 -0.87
C GLN A 499 -7.23 -25.03 0.06
N PRO A 500 -7.66 -26.22 -0.47
CA PRO A 500 -8.45 -27.17 0.32
C PRO A 500 -7.78 -27.58 1.63
N GLU A 501 -6.46 -27.75 1.63
CA GLU A 501 -5.69 -28.15 2.82
C GLU A 501 -5.68 -27.06 3.89
N ILE A 502 -5.74 -25.79 3.49
CA ILE A 502 -5.80 -24.66 4.42
C ILE A 502 -7.23 -24.44 4.89
N LEU A 503 -8.22 -24.48 3.99
CA LEU A 503 -9.64 -24.38 4.35
C LEU A 503 -10.03 -25.43 5.39
N ALA A 504 -9.53 -26.66 5.26
CA ALA A 504 -9.74 -27.71 6.25
C ALA A 504 -9.17 -27.41 7.65
N LYS A 505 -8.37 -26.36 7.81
CA LYS A 505 -7.78 -25.94 9.09
C LYS A 505 -8.52 -24.77 9.74
N TYR A 506 -9.33 -24.01 9.00
CA TYR A 506 -9.96 -22.83 9.56
C TYR A 506 -11.44 -22.61 9.16
N ALA A 507 -11.87 -23.15 8.04
CA ALA A 507 -13.21 -22.89 7.52
C ALA A 507 -14.23 -23.82 8.18
N PHE A 508 -14.59 -23.52 9.43
CA PHE A 508 -15.55 -24.26 10.23
C PHE A 508 -16.83 -23.44 10.42
N HIS A 509 -17.98 -24.09 10.24
CA HIS A 509 -19.26 -23.45 10.51
C HIS A 509 -19.34 -23.01 11.99
N TYR A 510 -19.61 -21.72 12.22
CA TYR A 510 -19.48 -21.10 13.54
C TYR A 510 -20.41 -21.68 14.63
N GLN A 511 -21.51 -22.33 14.25
CA GLN A 511 -22.42 -22.98 15.21
C GLN A 511 -22.23 -24.49 15.31
N THR A 512 -22.04 -25.18 14.16
CA THR A 512 -21.98 -26.66 14.14
C THR A 512 -20.57 -27.21 14.25
N GLY A 513 -19.54 -26.40 13.93
CA GLY A 513 -18.15 -26.84 13.87
C GLY A 513 -17.80 -27.71 12.65
N GLU A 514 -18.76 -27.89 11.72
CA GLU A 514 -18.54 -28.67 10.50
C GLU A 514 -17.62 -27.92 9.55
N VAL A 515 -16.71 -28.64 8.89
CA VAL A 515 -15.84 -28.11 7.85
C VAL A 515 -16.67 -27.67 6.64
N ILE A 516 -16.25 -26.60 5.97
CA ILE A 516 -16.87 -26.10 4.74
C ILE A 516 -17.02 -27.25 3.71
N PRO A 517 -18.21 -27.45 3.11
CA PRO A 517 -18.40 -28.53 2.13
C PRO A 517 -17.62 -28.28 0.84
N ASP A 518 -17.06 -29.34 0.25
CA ASP A 518 -16.34 -29.30 -1.03
C ASP A 518 -17.17 -28.64 -2.16
N SER A 519 -18.48 -28.84 -2.14
CA SER A 519 -19.40 -28.22 -3.09
C SER A 519 -19.41 -26.69 -2.98
N LEU A 520 -19.28 -26.15 -1.77
CA LEU A 520 -19.22 -24.70 -1.55
C LEU A 520 -17.84 -24.16 -1.93
N VAL A 521 -16.76 -24.89 -1.63
CA VAL A 521 -15.40 -24.55 -2.08
C VAL A 521 -15.33 -24.49 -3.60
N THR A 522 -15.92 -25.46 -4.29
CA THR A 522 -16.01 -25.48 -5.76
C THR A 522 -16.75 -24.26 -6.31
N LYS A 523 -17.85 -23.86 -5.68
CA LYS A 523 -18.61 -22.66 -6.08
C LYS A 523 -17.77 -21.37 -5.87
N ILE A 524 -17.06 -21.25 -4.75
CA ILE A 524 -16.16 -20.11 -4.48
C ILE A 524 -15.09 -20.02 -5.57
N ASN A 525 -14.38 -21.11 -5.85
CA ASN A 525 -13.30 -21.13 -6.84
C ASN A 525 -13.81 -20.86 -8.27
N ASN A 526 -14.99 -21.37 -8.63
CA ASN A 526 -15.60 -21.08 -9.93
C ASN A 526 -16.02 -19.62 -10.07
N ALA A 527 -16.47 -18.99 -8.97
CA ALA A 527 -16.88 -17.59 -8.95
C ALA A 527 -15.68 -16.62 -8.97
N ALA A 528 -14.48 -17.06 -8.65
CA ALA A 528 -13.28 -16.21 -8.60
C ALA A 528 -12.95 -15.52 -9.94
N LYS A 529 -13.30 -16.15 -11.08
CA LYS A 529 -13.12 -15.60 -12.43
C LYS A 529 -14.34 -14.84 -12.97
N PHE A 530 -15.38 -14.67 -12.14
CA PHE A 530 -16.58 -13.95 -12.55
C PHE A 530 -16.32 -12.45 -12.60
N ASN A 531 -16.90 -11.77 -13.60
CA ASN A 531 -16.84 -10.32 -13.79
C ASN A 531 -15.41 -9.72 -13.89
N GLN A 532 -14.41 -10.56 -14.20
CA GLN A 532 -13.01 -10.13 -14.31
C GLN A 532 -12.75 -9.24 -15.52
N GLY A 533 -13.57 -9.32 -16.57
CA GLY A 533 -13.53 -8.39 -17.69
C GLY A 533 -13.78 -6.96 -17.24
N PHE A 534 -14.84 -6.73 -16.45
CA PHE A 534 -15.18 -5.44 -15.88
C PHE A 534 -14.10 -4.95 -14.89
N MET A 535 -13.82 -5.77 -13.87
CA MET A 535 -12.91 -5.37 -12.78
C MET A 535 -11.52 -5.03 -13.30
N THR A 536 -10.99 -5.82 -14.23
CA THR A 536 -9.69 -5.54 -14.83
C THR A 536 -9.73 -4.33 -15.75
N THR A 537 -10.82 -4.15 -16.53
CA THR A 537 -10.95 -2.99 -17.41
C THR A 537 -10.99 -1.69 -16.65
N GLU A 538 -11.81 -1.57 -15.59
CA GLU A 538 -11.91 -0.33 -14.81
C GLU A 538 -10.60 0.02 -14.09
N LEU A 539 -9.91 -1.00 -13.55
CA LEU A 539 -8.62 -0.83 -12.85
C LEU A 539 -7.52 -0.43 -13.82
N CYS A 540 -7.42 -1.13 -14.97
CA CYS A 540 -6.45 -0.84 -16.01
C CYS A 540 -6.69 0.56 -16.64
N ALA A 541 -7.95 0.95 -16.83
CA ALA A 541 -8.31 2.26 -17.34
C ALA A 541 -7.88 3.39 -16.38
N ALA A 542 -8.03 3.20 -15.07
CA ALA A 542 -7.53 4.15 -14.09
C ALA A 542 -6.00 4.22 -14.09
N SER A 543 -5.30 3.08 -14.23
CA SER A 543 -3.84 3.02 -14.31
C SER A 543 -3.29 3.72 -15.56
N ILE A 544 -3.94 3.53 -16.71
CA ILE A 544 -3.58 4.23 -17.95
C ILE A 544 -3.85 5.72 -17.80
N LEU A 545 -4.98 6.12 -17.23
CA LEU A 545 -5.31 7.52 -17.03
C LEU A 545 -4.31 8.22 -16.10
N ASP A 546 -3.90 7.57 -15.00
CA ASP A 546 -2.84 8.05 -14.13
C ASP A 546 -1.54 8.27 -14.91
N MET A 547 -1.10 7.29 -15.69
CA MET A 547 0.13 7.38 -16.48
C MET A 547 0.05 8.50 -17.50
N LYS A 548 -1.04 8.62 -18.27
CA LYS A 548 -1.20 9.65 -19.31
C LYS A 548 -1.21 11.08 -18.75
N TRP A 549 -1.69 11.28 -17.53
CA TRP A 549 -1.52 12.57 -16.86
C TRP A 549 -0.05 12.88 -16.57
N HIS A 550 0.73 11.90 -16.14
CA HIS A 550 2.12 12.08 -15.73
C HIS A 550 3.14 12.06 -16.89
N GLU A 551 2.72 11.62 -18.07
CA GLU A 551 3.49 11.72 -19.32
C GLU A 551 3.46 13.13 -19.94
N LEU A 552 2.58 14.02 -19.48
CA LEU A 552 2.51 15.37 -19.99
C LEU A 552 3.82 16.12 -19.74
N GLY A 553 4.44 16.56 -20.84
CA GLY A 553 5.76 17.21 -20.86
C GLY A 553 5.71 18.74 -20.90
N PRO A 554 6.87 19.37 -21.15
CA PRO A 554 7.05 20.82 -21.13
C PRO A 554 6.20 21.59 -22.15
N ASP A 555 5.87 20.96 -23.27
CA ASP A 555 5.12 21.59 -24.37
C ASP A 555 3.60 21.62 -24.12
N THR A 556 3.15 21.15 -22.96
CA THR A 556 1.72 21.09 -22.61
C THR A 556 1.14 22.50 -22.41
N ASP A 557 0.08 22.83 -23.13
CA ASP A 557 -0.66 24.09 -22.94
C ASP A 557 -1.63 23.96 -21.76
N TRP A 558 -1.09 24.11 -20.55
CA TRP A 558 -1.84 24.00 -19.30
C TRP A 558 -3.01 24.98 -19.16
N ASN A 559 -2.96 26.11 -19.87
CA ASN A 559 -4.01 27.12 -19.79
C ASN A 559 -5.25 26.79 -20.62
N ASN A 560 -5.09 25.95 -21.66
CA ASN A 560 -6.17 25.56 -22.57
C ASN A 560 -6.49 24.05 -22.48
N LEU A 561 -5.87 23.31 -21.57
CA LEU A 561 -6.12 21.87 -21.42
C LEU A 561 -7.50 21.62 -20.78
N ASP A 562 -8.41 21.06 -21.55
CA ASP A 562 -9.72 20.62 -21.07
C ASP A 562 -9.61 19.18 -20.50
N ILE A 563 -9.82 19.05 -19.20
CA ILE A 563 -9.69 17.79 -18.46
C ILE A 563 -10.68 16.72 -18.96
N GLU A 564 -11.92 17.11 -19.24
CA GLU A 564 -12.95 16.17 -19.68
C GLU A 564 -12.66 15.67 -21.10
N ALA A 565 -12.21 16.57 -21.98
CA ALA A 565 -11.78 16.22 -23.32
C ALA A 565 -10.50 15.34 -23.29
N PHE A 566 -9.53 15.65 -22.44
CA PHE A 566 -8.33 14.84 -22.23
C PHE A 566 -8.70 13.43 -21.79
N GLU A 567 -9.45 13.28 -20.70
CA GLU A 567 -9.88 11.98 -20.17
C GLU A 567 -10.65 11.18 -21.23
N LYS A 568 -11.59 11.82 -21.94
CA LYS A 568 -12.37 11.17 -23.01
C LYS A 568 -11.48 10.68 -24.14
N ASN A 569 -10.46 11.46 -24.52
CA ASN A 569 -9.50 11.04 -25.57
C ASN A 569 -8.67 9.85 -25.10
N VAL A 570 -8.14 9.88 -23.89
CA VAL A 570 -7.40 8.75 -23.29
C VAL A 570 -8.26 7.51 -23.24
N CYS A 571 -9.51 7.62 -22.76
CA CYS A 571 -10.45 6.48 -22.72
C CYS A 571 -10.72 5.88 -24.11
N ARG A 572 -10.86 6.73 -25.12
CA ARG A 572 -11.06 6.29 -26.51
C ARG A 572 -9.81 5.59 -27.06
N GLU A 573 -8.63 6.14 -26.82
CA GLU A 573 -7.36 5.61 -27.34
C GLU A 573 -7.01 4.26 -26.73
N MET A 574 -7.32 4.06 -25.43
CA MET A 574 -7.15 2.75 -24.78
C MET A 574 -8.22 1.71 -25.18
N GLY A 575 -9.23 2.09 -25.96
CA GLY A 575 -10.30 1.21 -26.42
C GLY A 575 -11.36 0.90 -25.36
N LEU A 576 -11.53 1.77 -24.36
CA LEU A 576 -12.54 1.62 -23.32
C LEU A 576 -13.95 1.66 -23.94
N ILE A 577 -14.83 0.78 -23.48
CA ILE A 577 -16.21 0.69 -23.93
C ILE A 577 -17.13 1.60 -23.11
N ASP A 578 -18.23 2.05 -23.73
CA ASP A 578 -19.13 3.03 -23.12
C ASP A 578 -19.81 2.56 -21.82
N GLN A 579 -19.89 1.25 -21.60
CA GLN A 579 -20.49 0.64 -20.42
C GLN A 579 -19.57 0.64 -19.19
N ILE A 580 -18.29 0.98 -19.34
CA ILE A 580 -17.31 0.99 -18.25
C ILE A 580 -16.63 2.35 -18.21
N ILE A 581 -16.51 2.93 -17.01
CA ILE A 581 -15.68 4.10 -16.76
C ILE A 581 -14.41 3.69 -16.02
N PRO A 582 -13.33 4.48 -16.06
CA PRO A 582 -12.19 4.24 -15.17
C PRO A 582 -12.64 4.15 -13.71
N ARG A 583 -12.05 3.25 -12.94
CA ARG A 583 -12.35 3.06 -11.51
C ARG A 583 -12.33 4.38 -10.73
N TYR A 584 -11.44 5.26 -11.11
CA TYR A 584 -11.38 6.66 -10.69
C TYR A 584 -11.27 7.55 -11.92
N ARG A 585 -12.13 8.56 -12.01
CA ARG A 585 -11.98 9.63 -13.00
C ARG A 585 -11.09 10.73 -12.43
N SER A 586 -10.50 11.53 -13.29
CA SER A 586 -9.48 12.53 -12.96
C SER A 586 -9.85 13.41 -11.76
N THR A 587 -11.08 13.90 -11.67
CA THR A 587 -11.50 14.87 -10.64
C THR A 587 -11.66 14.29 -9.23
N TYR A 588 -11.75 12.96 -9.08
CA TYR A 588 -11.86 12.28 -7.79
C TYR A 588 -10.85 11.15 -7.58
N PHE A 589 -9.77 11.15 -8.36
CA PHE A 589 -8.69 10.16 -8.25
C PHE A 589 -7.72 10.52 -7.12
N ASN A 590 -8.17 10.33 -5.88
CA ASN A 590 -7.41 10.73 -4.70
C ASN A 590 -6.08 9.99 -4.54
N HIS A 591 -5.99 8.71 -4.93
CA HIS A 591 -4.73 7.95 -4.88
C HIS A 591 -3.60 8.69 -5.60
N THR A 592 -3.90 9.24 -6.76
CA THR A 592 -2.95 9.90 -7.64
C THR A 592 -2.74 11.38 -7.33
N PHE A 593 -3.80 12.13 -7.03
CA PHE A 593 -3.71 13.59 -6.89
C PHE A 593 -3.71 14.09 -5.46
N GLY A 594 -4.23 13.31 -4.52
CA GLY A 594 -4.23 13.63 -3.08
C GLY A 594 -3.39 12.67 -2.23
N GLY A 595 -2.98 11.52 -2.80
CA GLY A 595 -2.21 10.47 -2.14
C GLY A 595 -0.83 10.24 -2.76
N GLY A 596 -0.18 9.16 -2.36
CA GLY A 596 1.20 8.81 -2.75
C GLY A 596 1.33 7.89 -3.97
N TYR A 597 0.29 7.77 -4.84
CA TYR A 597 0.27 6.87 -5.99
C TYR A 597 0.42 7.58 -7.35
N SER A 598 1.08 8.72 -7.37
CA SER A 598 1.37 9.45 -8.63
C SER A 598 2.17 8.57 -9.59
N ALA A 599 1.72 8.43 -10.84
CA ALA A 599 2.30 7.51 -11.84
C ALA A 599 2.58 6.09 -11.28
N GLY A 600 1.82 5.67 -10.28
CA GLY A 600 2.08 4.45 -9.51
C GLY A 600 0.87 3.52 -9.38
N TYR A 601 -0.28 3.89 -9.93
CA TYR A 601 -1.49 3.07 -9.80
C TYR A 601 -1.41 1.76 -10.60
N TYR A 602 -0.57 1.70 -11.63
CA TYR A 602 -0.25 0.48 -12.37
C TYR A 602 0.35 -0.63 -11.49
N GLY A 603 0.97 -0.25 -10.37
CA GLY A 603 1.70 -1.16 -9.46
C GLY A 603 0.85 -2.33 -8.96
N TYR A 604 -0.47 -2.13 -8.79
CA TYR A 604 -1.39 -3.21 -8.42
C TYR A 604 -1.44 -4.34 -9.47
N LEU A 605 -1.55 -3.99 -10.77
CA LEU A 605 -1.55 -4.97 -11.84
C LEU A 605 -0.15 -5.54 -12.10
N TRP A 606 0.87 -4.72 -11.96
CA TRP A 606 2.27 -5.13 -12.12
C TRP A 606 2.66 -6.19 -11.09
N ALA A 607 2.41 -5.92 -9.82
CA ALA A 607 2.69 -6.85 -8.75
C ALA A 607 1.88 -8.16 -8.87
N GLU A 608 0.63 -8.06 -9.35
CA GLU A 608 -0.21 -9.24 -9.58
C GLU A 608 0.33 -10.13 -10.71
N VAL A 609 0.97 -9.57 -11.74
CA VAL A 609 1.69 -10.39 -12.73
C VAL A 609 2.82 -11.16 -12.08
N LEU A 610 3.62 -10.48 -11.23
CA LEU A 610 4.72 -11.14 -10.51
C LEU A 610 4.20 -12.26 -9.61
N ASP A 611 3.12 -11.99 -8.88
CA ASP A 611 2.46 -12.98 -8.04
C ASP A 611 1.98 -14.20 -8.86
N LYS A 612 1.16 -13.97 -9.88
CA LYS A 612 0.51 -15.08 -10.63
C LYS A 612 1.53 -15.93 -11.38
N ASP A 613 2.55 -15.34 -11.98
CA ASP A 613 3.62 -16.10 -12.64
C ASP A 613 4.50 -16.86 -11.62
N ALA A 614 4.82 -16.24 -10.48
CA ALA A 614 5.54 -16.92 -9.42
C ALA A 614 4.72 -18.07 -8.81
N PHE A 615 3.40 -17.90 -8.65
CA PHE A 615 2.53 -18.93 -8.12
C PHE A 615 2.33 -20.10 -9.10
N GLU A 616 2.12 -19.85 -10.41
CA GLU A 616 2.10 -20.90 -11.43
C GLU A 616 3.40 -21.71 -11.45
N TYR A 617 4.54 -21.03 -11.34
CA TYR A 617 5.84 -21.71 -11.24
C TYR A 617 5.92 -22.56 -9.97
N TRP A 618 5.46 -22.04 -8.83
CA TRP A 618 5.41 -22.78 -7.58
C TRP A 618 4.53 -24.02 -7.69
N GLU A 619 3.29 -23.90 -8.18
CA GLU A 619 2.36 -25.03 -8.37
C GLU A 619 2.96 -26.12 -9.23
N SER A 620 3.64 -25.75 -10.34
CA SER A 620 4.28 -26.72 -11.24
C SER A 620 5.40 -27.53 -10.58
N ASN A 621 5.95 -27.04 -9.45
CA ASN A 621 6.96 -27.73 -8.64
C ASN A 621 6.39 -28.40 -7.40
N GLY A 622 5.05 -28.42 -7.27
CA GLY A 622 4.33 -29.00 -6.13
C GLY A 622 3.94 -27.97 -5.08
N LEU A 623 2.63 -27.83 -4.86
CA LEU A 623 2.03 -26.79 -4.02
C LEU A 623 2.64 -26.74 -2.60
N TRP A 624 2.89 -27.88 -1.98
CA TRP A 624 3.46 -28.01 -0.62
C TRP A 624 4.94 -28.40 -0.64
N ASN A 625 5.66 -27.99 -1.68
CA ASN A 625 7.09 -28.28 -1.81
C ASN A 625 7.93 -27.41 -0.85
N PRO A 626 8.62 -28.00 0.14
CA PRO A 626 9.38 -27.25 1.14
C PRO A 626 10.64 -26.57 0.54
N GLU A 627 11.14 -27.04 -0.61
CA GLU A 627 12.27 -26.39 -1.30
C GLU A 627 11.82 -25.09 -1.95
N MET A 628 10.63 -25.09 -2.57
CA MET A 628 10.04 -23.87 -3.10
C MET A 628 9.78 -22.84 -2.00
N ALA A 629 9.22 -23.28 -0.86
CA ALA A 629 8.98 -22.41 0.28
C ALA A 629 10.27 -21.80 0.84
N ARG A 630 11.34 -22.60 0.99
CA ARG A 630 12.66 -22.09 1.40
C ARG A 630 13.25 -21.13 0.39
N LYS A 631 13.13 -21.42 -0.92
CA LYS A 631 13.63 -20.57 -2.00
C LYS A 631 12.93 -19.22 -2.00
N PHE A 632 11.60 -19.21 -1.91
CA PHE A 632 10.78 -18.00 -1.84
C PHE A 632 11.14 -17.16 -0.60
N ARG A 633 11.19 -17.80 0.57
CA ARG A 633 11.56 -17.16 1.82
C ARG A 633 12.94 -16.52 1.74
N SER A 634 13.96 -17.27 1.30
CA SER A 634 15.37 -16.82 1.30
C SER A 634 15.68 -15.76 0.24
N LEU A 635 15.00 -15.80 -0.93
CA LEU A 635 15.23 -14.85 -2.01
C LEU A 635 14.38 -13.59 -1.88
N PHE A 636 13.19 -13.68 -1.30
CA PHE A 636 12.29 -12.55 -1.22
C PHE A 636 12.10 -12.07 0.22
N LEU A 637 11.47 -12.86 1.09
CA LEU A 637 11.04 -12.39 2.40
C LEU A 637 12.20 -12.04 3.33
N GLU A 638 13.35 -12.72 3.20
CA GLU A 638 14.54 -12.43 4.01
C GLU A 638 15.42 -11.30 3.44
N LYS A 639 15.26 -10.97 2.15
CA LYS A 639 16.13 -10.02 1.45
C LYS A 639 15.63 -8.57 1.50
N GLY A 640 14.36 -8.34 1.66
CA GLY A 640 13.81 -6.98 1.58
C GLY A 640 14.32 -6.26 0.31
N GLY A 641 14.76 -5.02 0.47
CA GLY A 641 15.36 -4.19 -0.60
C GLY A 641 16.86 -4.28 -0.75
N SER A 642 17.52 -5.31 -0.17
CA SER A 642 18.99 -5.49 -0.23
C SER A 642 19.53 -5.89 -1.61
N GLU A 643 18.64 -6.16 -2.57
CA GLU A 643 18.95 -6.50 -3.96
C GLU A 643 17.90 -5.89 -4.90
N GLU A 644 18.24 -5.73 -6.19
CA GLU A 644 17.28 -5.31 -7.21
C GLU A 644 16.14 -6.33 -7.35
N PRO A 645 14.86 -5.91 -7.31
CA PRO A 645 13.72 -6.81 -7.34
C PRO A 645 13.71 -7.78 -8.53
N MET A 646 14.03 -7.30 -9.73
CA MET A 646 14.06 -8.13 -10.93
C MET A 646 15.18 -9.19 -10.90
N THR A 647 16.29 -8.92 -10.22
CA THR A 647 17.37 -9.91 -10.00
C THR A 647 16.84 -11.05 -9.12
N LEU A 648 16.19 -10.71 -7.99
CA LEU A 648 15.61 -11.71 -7.09
C LEU A 648 14.51 -12.52 -7.79
N TYR A 649 13.68 -11.85 -8.60
CA TYR A 649 12.62 -12.52 -9.34
C TYR A 649 13.17 -13.53 -10.36
N ARG A 650 14.15 -13.14 -11.16
CA ARG A 650 14.81 -14.02 -12.13
C ARG A 650 15.52 -15.19 -11.45
N GLU A 651 16.11 -14.97 -10.30
CA GLU A 651 16.75 -16.04 -9.51
C GLU A 651 15.71 -17.04 -9.00
N PHE A 652 14.55 -16.56 -8.55
CA PHE A 652 13.45 -17.42 -8.13
C PHE A 652 12.83 -18.17 -9.29
N ARG A 653 12.41 -17.44 -10.33
CA ARG A 653 11.60 -17.96 -11.45
C ARG A 653 12.43 -18.65 -12.53
N GLY A 654 13.67 -18.23 -12.73
CA GLY A 654 14.53 -18.66 -13.83
C GLY A 654 14.24 -17.95 -15.16
N ALA A 655 13.33 -16.97 -15.18
CA ALA A 655 12.91 -16.21 -16.36
C ALA A 655 12.36 -14.84 -15.94
N ASP A 656 12.12 -13.97 -16.93
CA ASP A 656 11.34 -12.74 -16.72
C ASP A 656 9.87 -13.06 -16.42
N PRO A 657 9.14 -12.15 -15.74
CA PRO A 657 7.72 -12.34 -15.48
C PRO A 657 6.91 -12.51 -16.75
N ASP A 658 5.98 -13.47 -16.74
CA ASP A 658 5.03 -13.68 -17.84
C ASP A 658 3.71 -12.94 -17.60
N PRO A 659 3.42 -11.83 -18.31
CA PRO A 659 2.15 -11.13 -18.16
C PRO A 659 0.91 -11.99 -18.49
N ASP A 660 1.08 -13.09 -19.25
CA ASP A 660 -0.02 -13.98 -19.56
C ASP A 660 -0.48 -14.82 -18.37
N ALA A 661 0.34 -14.94 -17.32
CA ALA A 661 -0.08 -15.57 -16.04
C ALA A 661 -1.27 -14.84 -15.41
N LEU A 662 -1.22 -13.50 -15.36
CA LEU A 662 -2.36 -12.70 -14.91
C LEU A 662 -3.60 -12.89 -15.80
N ILE A 663 -3.40 -12.93 -17.12
CA ILE A 663 -4.49 -13.12 -18.10
C ILE A 663 -5.17 -14.47 -17.84
N ARG A 664 -4.40 -15.55 -17.64
CA ARG A 664 -4.92 -16.89 -17.29
C ARG A 664 -5.63 -16.90 -15.93
N ALA A 665 -5.01 -16.33 -14.91
CA ALA A 665 -5.55 -16.28 -13.56
C ALA A 665 -6.91 -15.59 -13.51
N ARG A 666 -7.04 -14.47 -14.21
CA ARG A 666 -8.29 -13.71 -14.31
C ARG A 666 -9.28 -14.23 -15.37
N GLY A 667 -8.93 -15.25 -16.14
CA GLY A 667 -9.80 -15.81 -17.21
C GLY A 667 -10.09 -14.81 -18.32
N LEU A 668 -9.11 -14.02 -18.72
CA LEU A 668 -9.22 -13.00 -19.78
C LEU A 668 -8.78 -13.53 -21.17
N GLU A 669 -8.54 -14.82 -21.32
CA GLU A 669 -8.13 -15.47 -22.57
C GLU A 669 -9.15 -15.33 -23.70
#